data_d192e526d037a374c01fe95792177297
#
_entry.id   d192e526d037a374c01fe95792177297
#
_cell.length_a   1.000
_cell.length_b   1.000
_cell.length_c   1.000
_cell.angle_alpha   90.00
_cell.angle_beta   90.00
_cell.angle_gamma   90.00
#
_symmetry.space_group_name_H-M   'P 1'
#
loop_
_entity.id
_entity.type
_entity.pdbx_description
1 polymer ?
#
loop_
_entity_poly.entity_id
_entity_poly.type
_entity_poly.pdbx_seq_one_letter_code
_entity_poly.pdbx_strand_id
1 'polypeptide(L)'
;MIKKLPLLLFSLFTTTLLFAQQPTNTKNISLKGKVVEANSDAPLEYATIVLKNTVTQNISGGITNEKGFFDIKTPTGTYEISVEYISFKSIQLPTQKLTADKNFGIIKLSEDANSLNEVVIIAEKSTVDIRLDKRIYNVGKDMTVKGGNASDVLDNVPSVSVDVEGNVSLRGNENVRILIDGKPSALVGLSGADALRQLPADAIEKVEVITSPSARYDAEGTAGILNIVLRKGKALGFNGSVNSTVGTPDQFQLATNLNQRGKKTNLFSNFGYRYSKGPGNSFTDLRNFTNGVVTSSRIEDRIWQRRRNSFNANVGLEYFLTKKSNLTGTVFYRNTKSGNYSENTIEEFDENFNNTDNAIRIQDEDGDDETIQYSLNYTNNFNKDGHKLTVDFQYSDSKENEEAINTEPGFTDETNITNEASTNTLVQADYVLPIGENTQFEAGYRGDFQNLTSDFIVTPVSDPDFDPSNNLEFGQNIHAFYTQYGNKLKQFSFLLGLRLETTDVKVRLLGTNENNDFSYTELFPTVNIGFEATEKQSYTLGYSRRLRRPRFWYLNPFESRNSQNIIFKGNPALIPTFTNSFDLGYLNRIGKLTLNASVYYQHSTNNISRVTRQEIREINGNDESVLIREPINLASEDRYGFEFTSNYNASKKVRFDGSFNLFNSRTEGIYTYNFLDPDTNETTVITDDLGNSNTSWRARFNARVTLPYAIEWQTRLSYRGPNESAQNVTKGIFSANLAFSKEVLKEKGTLVLNVSDVFNSRKRNSLNYTPNRDNPTNISDQTFQWRQRQISLNFSYRFNQKKKEAQRGGRNDGDGGEGFEG
;
A
#
# COMPACT_ATOMS: atom_id res chain seq x y z
N MET A 1 -45.97 -39.73 20.22
CA MET A 1 -46.36 -39.08 21.47
C MET A 1 -45.36 -37.94 21.64
N ILE A 2 -45.66 -36.66 21.59
CA ILE A 2 -46.73 -35.87 22.14
C ILE A 2 -46.84 -34.59 21.33
N LYS A 3 -48.06 -34.28 20.98
CA LYS A 3 -48.51 -33.04 20.36
C LYS A 3 -48.77 -31.94 21.38
N LYS A 4 -48.71 -30.66 20.90
CA LYS A 4 -49.43 -29.48 21.35
C LYS A 4 -48.90 -28.73 22.55
N LEU A 5 -48.27 -27.61 22.21
CA LEU A 5 -48.42 -26.25 22.73
C LEU A 5 -47.49 -25.38 21.93
N PRO A 6 -47.80 -24.23 21.32
CA PRO A 6 -48.40 -23.08 21.94
C PRO A 6 -49.37 -22.28 21.04
N LEU A 7 -50.48 -21.96 21.51
CA LEU A 7 -51.43 -21.02 20.87
C LEU A 7 -52.03 -20.08 21.93
N LEU A 8 -51.22 -19.59 22.87
CA LEU A 8 -51.74 -18.76 23.98
C LEU A 8 -50.79 -17.60 24.37
N LEU A 9 -50.02 -17.07 23.44
CA LEU A 9 -49.17 -15.87 23.66
C LEU A 9 -49.32 -14.81 22.59
N PHE A 10 -50.41 -14.85 21.80
CA PHE A 10 -50.67 -13.88 20.72
C PHE A 10 -51.92 -13.02 20.92
N SER A 11 -52.52 -13.01 22.13
CA SER A 11 -53.75 -12.24 22.39
C SER A 11 -53.66 -11.22 23.54
N LEU A 12 -52.44 -10.73 23.89
CA LEU A 12 -52.33 -9.74 24.99
C LEU A 12 -51.50 -8.51 24.62
N PHE A 13 -51.49 -8.09 23.35
CA PHE A 13 -50.76 -6.85 22.95
C PHE A 13 -51.55 -5.98 21.97
N THR A 14 -52.88 -6.01 22.00
CA THR A 14 -53.73 -5.14 21.15
C THR A 14 -54.72 -4.31 21.95
N THR A 15 -54.30 -3.66 23.01
CA THR A 15 -55.10 -2.57 23.61
C THR A 15 -54.19 -1.60 24.36
N THR A 16 -53.47 -0.74 23.65
CA THR A 16 -52.99 0.54 24.18
C THR A 16 -52.98 1.60 23.08
N LEU A 17 -54.07 2.40 23.13
CA LEU A 17 -54.08 3.85 22.94
C LEU A 17 -53.79 4.38 21.53
N LEU A 18 -54.87 4.46 20.79
CA LEU A 18 -55.17 5.55 19.90
C LEU A 18 -55.22 6.90 20.67
N PHE A 19 -54.12 7.57 20.89
CA PHE A 19 -54.13 9.01 21.00
C PHE A 19 -53.99 9.56 19.58
N ALA A 20 -55.11 9.92 18.99
CA ALA A 20 -55.18 10.74 17.79
C ALA A 20 -54.56 12.09 18.15
N GLN A 21 -53.34 12.32 17.71
CA GLN A 21 -52.85 13.69 17.53
C GLN A 21 -53.69 14.29 16.41
N GLN A 22 -54.53 15.24 16.75
CA GLN A 22 -55.19 16.12 15.78
C GLN A 22 -54.09 16.77 14.93
N PRO A 23 -54.15 16.76 13.61
CA PRO A 23 -53.28 17.56 12.79
C PRO A 23 -53.59 19.02 13.09
N THR A 24 -52.70 19.71 13.76
CA THR A 24 -52.68 21.17 13.84
C THR A 24 -52.51 21.65 12.40
N ASN A 25 -53.61 22.21 11.88
CA ASN A 25 -53.67 22.79 10.55
C ASN A 25 -52.81 24.05 10.53
N THR A 26 -51.47 23.86 10.50
CA THR A 26 -50.49 24.95 10.44
C THR A 26 -50.48 25.49 9.02
N LYS A 27 -51.02 26.66 8.85
CA LYS A 27 -51.02 27.37 7.59
C LYS A 27 -49.57 27.63 7.14
N ASN A 28 -49.13 27.03 6.02
CA ASN A 28 -47.84 27.29 5.44
C ASN A 28 -47.85 28.64 4.73
N ILE A 29 -46.77 29.38 4.91
CA ILE A 29 -46.49 30.67 4.26
C ILE A 29 -45.30 30.55 3.35
N SER A 30 -45.25 31.38 2.28
CA SER A 30 -44.11 31.47 1.32
C SER A 30 -43.25 32.67 1.69
N LEU A 31 -41.93 32.41 1.85
CA LEU A 31 -40.92 33.43 2.09
C LEU A 31 -40.06 33.59 0.85
N LYS A 32 -40.04 34.78 0.25
CA LYS A 32 -39.33 35.06 -0.98
C LYS A 32 -38.29 36.14 -0.77
N GLY A 33 -37.29 36.18 -1.63
CA GLY A 33 -36.26 37.21 -1.66
C GLY A 33 -35.16 36.90 -2.68
N LYS A 34 -34.22 37.81 -2.77
CA LYS A 34 -33.04 37.67 -3.64
C LYS A 34 -31.79 37.97 -2.84
N VAL A 35 -30.76 37.10 -2.95
CA VAL A 35 -29.47 37.31 -2.30
C VAL A 35 -28.45 37.70 -3.37
N VAL A 36 -27.71 38.78 -3.12
CA VAL A 36 -26.70 39.33 -4.03
C VAL A 36 -25.45 39.73 -3.27
N GLU A 37 -24.32 39.81 -3.97
CA GLU A 37 -23.08 40.37 -3.45
C GLU A 37 -23.22 41.91 -3.28
N ALA A 38 -22.74 42.43 -2.14
CA ALA A 38 -22.93 43.86 -1.80
C ALA A 38 -22.20 44.82 -2.73
N ASN A 39 -21.04 44.41 -3.30
CA ASN A 39 -20.19 45.28 -4.10
C ASN A 39 -20.52 45.26 -5.61
N SER A 40 -21.01 44.12 -6.11
CA SER A 40 -21.22 43.93 -7.57
C SER A 40 -22.68 43.74 -7.96
N ASP A 41 -23.61 43.65 -6.96
CA ASP A 41 -25.00 43.24 -7.15
C ASP A 41 -25.17 41.90 -7.91
N ALA A 42 -24.08 41.11 -8.04
CA ALA A 42 -24.10 39.81 -8.67
C ALA A 42 -24.97 38.82 -7.87
N PRO A 43 -25.85 38.04 -8.52
CA PRO A 43 -26.68 37.07 -7.82
C PRO A 43 -25.79 35.96 -7.19
N LEU A 44 -26.07 35.62 -5.95
CA LEU A 44 -25.40 34.54 -5.24
C LEU A 44 -26.24 33.26 -5.32
N GLU A 45 -25.85 32.36 -6.18
CA GLU A 45 -26.46 31.04 -6.34
C GLU A 45 -26.06 30.12 -5.16
N TYR A 46 -27.00 29.32 -4.67
CA TYR A 46 -26.82 28.44 -3.49
C TYR A 46 -26.53 29.16 -2.16
N ALA A 47 -26.87 30.45 -2.03
CA ALA A 47 -26.86 31.08 -0.72
C ALA A 47 -27.93 30.40 0.17
N THR A 48 -27.53 30.00 1.39
CA THR A 48 -28.38 29.26 2.30
C THR A 48 -29.18 30.22 3.19
N ILE A 49 -30.49 30.04 3.26
CA ILE A 49 -31.39 30.75 4.15
C ILE A 49 -31.82 29.76 5.23
N VAL A 50 -31.50 30.04 6.49
CA VAL A 50 -31.86 29.22 7.66
C VAL A 50 -32.93 29.89 8.47
N LEU A 51 -34.00 29.18 8.77
CA LEU A 51 -35.16 29.63 9.56
C LEU A 51 -35.20 28.75 10.83
N LYS A 52 -34.89 29.33 11.97
CA LYS A 52 -35.01 28.62 13.28
C LYS A 52 -36.25 29.13 14.02
N ASN A 53 -37.23 28.25 14.25
CA ASN A 53 -38.41 28.61 15.02
C ASN A 53 -38.06 28.77 16.50
N THR A 54 -38.36 29.92 17.09
CA THR A 54 -37.96 30.24 18.45
C THR A 54 -38.74 29.46 19.54
N VAL A 55 -39.91 28.91 19.21
CA VAL A 55 -40.75 28.15 20.11
C VAL A 55 -40.50 26.65 20.02
N THR A 56 -40.53 26.11 18.78
CA THR A 56 -40.38 24.67 18.55
C THR A 56 -38.93 24.22 18.38
N GLN A 57 -37.97 25.16 18.23
CA GLN A 57 -36.56 24.96 17.94
C GLN A 57 -36.31 24.20 16.62
N ASN A 58 -37.36 24.01 15.82
CA ASN A 58 -37.22 23.37 14.50
C ASN A 58 -36.48 24.30 13.53
N ILE A 59 -35.58 23.70 12.76
CA ILE A 59 -34.84 24.39 11.71
C ILE A 59 -35.44 23.99 10.37
N SER A 60 -35.77 24.98 9.55
CA SER A 60 -36.15 24.82 8.15
C SER A 60 -35.35 25.85 7.31
N GLY A 61 -35.37 25.71 6.01
CA GLY A 61 -34.63 26.63 5.16
C GLY A 61 -34.67 26.25 3.69
N GLY A 62 -33.86 26.94 2.91
CA GLY A 62 -33.72 26.71 1.47
C GLY A 62 -32.47 27.39 0.93
N ILE A 63 -32.24 27.22 -0.37
CA ILE A 63 -31.13 27.84 -1.10
C ILE A 63 -31.61 28.71 -2.23
N THR A 64 -30.79 29.66 -2.65
CA THR A 64 -31.05 30.50 -3.83
C THR A 64 -30.74 29.75 -5.12
N ASN A 65 -31.48 30.07 -6.19
CA ASN A 65 -31.24 29.60 -7.55
C ASN A 65 -30.15 30.42 -8.29
N GLU A 66 -29.86 30.08 -9.55
CA GLU A 66 -28.86 30.70 -10.42
C GLU A 66 -29.02 32.24 -10.52
N LYS A 67 -30.23 32.80 -10.32
CA LYS A 67 -30.52 34.23 -10.33
C LYS A 67 -30.53 34.86 -8.94
N GLY A 68 -30.12 34.09 -7.91
CA GLY A 68 -30.07 34.52 -6.53
C GLY A 68 -31.43 34.54 -5.80
N PHE A 69 -32.53 34.05 -6.40
CA PHE A 69 -33.86 34.04 -5.77
C PHE A 69 -34.07 32.79 -4.91
N PHE A 70 -34.80 32.96 -3.80
CA PHE A 70 -35.32 31.88 -2.98
C PHE A 70 -36.84 31.99 -2.82
N ASP A 71 -37.49 30.80 -2.65
CA ASP A 71 -38.89 30.64 -2.29
C ASP A 71 -39.02 29.46 -1.34
N ILE A 72 -39.21 29.78 -0.05
CA ILE A 72 -39.19 28.78 1.06
C ILE A 72 -40.58 28.72 1.67
N LYS A 73 -41.19 27.52 1.74
CA LYS A 73 -42.44 27.28 2.43
C LYS A 73 -42.17 26.83 3.87
N THR A 74 -42.74 27.55 4.82
CA THR A 74 -42.62 27.28 6.24
C THR A 74 -43.95 27.49 6.98
N PRO A 75 -44.24 26.78 8.09
CA PRO A 75 -45.39 27.05 8.94
C PRO A 75 -45.35 28.47 9.50
N THR A 76 -46.51 29.03 9.85
CA THR A 76 -46.57 30.32 10.60
C THR A 76 -45.88 30.16 11.97
N GLY A 77 -45.09 31.18 12.38
CA GLY A 77 -44.32 31.08 13.63
C GLY A 77 -43.41 32.30 13.83
N THR A 78 -42.66 32.28 14.94
CA THR A 78 -41.61 33.29 15.20
C THR A 78 -40.27 32.67 14.84
N TYR A 79 -39.50 33.31 13.98
CA TYR A 79 -38.28 32.79 13.43
C TYR A 79 -37.08 33.72 13.61
N GLU A 80 -35.96 33.14 14.02
CA GLU A 80 -34.63 33.66 13.78
C GLU A 80 -34.20 33.26 12.37
N ILE A 81 -33.77 34.26 11.54
CA ILE A 81 -33.47 34.05 10.14
C ILE A 81 -32.02 34.41 9.89
N SER A 82 -31.22 33.48 9.39
CA SER A 82 -29.85 33.76 8.93
C SER A 82 -29.71 33.49 7.43
N VAL A 83 -28.89 34.31 6.75
CA VAL A 83 -28.51 34.14 5.35
C VAL A 83 -27.01 33.95 5.30
N GLU A 84 -26.57 32.84 4.73
CA GLU A 84 -25.19 32.40 4.72
C GLU A 84 -24.74 32.07 3.32
N TYR A 85 -23.49 32.42 2.98
CA TYR A 85 -22.85 32.05 1.74
C TYR A 85 -21.35 31.88 1.96
N ILE A 86 -20.75 30.91 1.28
CA ILE A 86 -19.31 30.61 1.43
C ILE A 86 -18.49 31.85 1.09
N SER A 87 -17.54 32.23 1.94
CA SER A 87 -16.65 33.40 1.83
C SER A 87 -17.34 34.74 2.03
N PHE A 88 -18.57 34.77 2.52
CA PHE A 88 -19.31 35.99 2.84
C PHE A 88 -19.66 36.03 4.33
N LYS A 89 -19.80 37.25 4.86
CA LYS A 89 -20.31 37.47 6.23
C LYS A 89 -21.77 37.05 6.29
N SER A 90 -22.08 36.12 7.21
CA SER A 90 -23.46 35.72 7.47
C SER A 90 -24.25 36.92 8.01
N ILE A 91 -25.48 37.14 7.48
CA ILE A 91 -26.40 38.17 7.98
C ILE A 91 -27.49 37.52 8.82
N GLN A 92 -27.63 37.99 10.06
CA GLN A 92 -28.78 37.69 10.90
C GLN A 92 -29.87 38.75 10.68
N LEU A 93 -31.05 38.35 10.18
CA LEU A 93 -32.19 39.22 10.08
C LEU A 93 -32.88 39.32 11.44
N PRO A 94 -33.54 40.43 11.75
CA PRO A 94 -34.27 40.56 13.04
C PRO A 94 -35.27 39.41 13.24
N THR A 95 -35.31 38.85 14.45
CA THR A 95 -36.29 37.83 14.81
C THR A 95 -37.70 38.42 14.62
N GLN A 96 -38.55 37.69 13.89
CA GLN A 96 -39.87 38.21 13.54
C GLN A 96 -40.95 37.13 13.52
N LYS A 97 -42.16 37.54 13.83
CA LYS A 97 -43.37 36.71 13.75
C LYS A 97 -43.88 36.71 12.31
N LEU A 98 -43.85 35.54 11.69
CA LEU A 98 -44.32 35.36 10.29
C LEU A 98 -45.69 34.67 10.30
N THR A 99 -46.72 35.42 9.88
CA THR A 99 -48.14 35.00 9.88
C THR A 99 -48.74 34.98 8.47
N ALA A 100 -48.08 35.56 7.47
CA ALA A 100 -48.45 35.59 6.07
C ALA A 100 -47.19 35.54 5.18
N ASP A 101 -47.39 35.32 3.88
CA ASP A 101 -46.36 35.39 2.87
C ASP A 101 -45.54 36.67 2.98
N LYS A 102 -44.21 36.53 2.88
CA LYS A 102 -43.33 37.71 3.00
C LYS A 102 -42.25 37.69 1.94
N ASN A 103 -42.02 38.85 1.37
CA ASN A 103 -40.89 39.11 0.52
C ASN A 103 -39.85 39.95 1.27
N PHE A 104 -38.62 39.42 1.41
CA PHE A 104 -37.50 40.09 2.06
C PHE A 104 -36.76 41.07 1.14
N GLY A 105 -37.15 41.17 -0.14
CA GLY A 105 -36.48 42.02 -1.10
C GLY A 105 -35.06 41.48 -1.45
N ILE A 106 -34.14 42.41 -1.64
CA ILE A 106 -32.75 42.11 -1.95
C ILE A 106 -31.93 42.09 -0.65
N ILE A 107 -31.30 41.00 -0.36
CA ILE A 107 -30.39 40.82 0.76
C ILE A 107 -28.96 40.85 0.22
N LYS A 108 -28.15 41.82 0.68
CA LYS A 108 -26.79 42.03 0.20
C LYS A 108 -25.78 41.40 1.16
N LEU A 109 -25.01 40.44 0.71
CA LEU A 109 -23.93 39.85 1.48
C LEU A 109 -22.58 40.48 1.13
N SER A 110 -21.79 40.88 2.11
CA SER A 110 -20.45 41.39 1.94
C SER A 110 -19.42 40.27 2.04
N GLU A 111 -18.39 40.27 1.18
CA GLU A 111 -17.28 39.34 1.33
C GLU A 111 -16.67 39.48 2.73
N ASP A 112 -16.36 38.36 3.35
CA ASP A 112 -15.62 38.36 4.60
C ASP A 112 -14.12 38.40 4.30
N ALA A 113 -13.54 39.61 4.37
CA ALA A 113 -12.11 39.82 4.17
C ALA A 113 -11.22 39.06 5.19
N ASN A 114 -11.80 38.59 6.31
CA ASN A 114 -11.12 37.71 7.26
C ASN A 114 -11.26 36.21 6.92
N SER A 115 -12.09 35.85 5.97
CA SER A 115 -12.26 34.45 5.53
C SER A 115 -11.16 33.95 4.57
N LEU A 116 -10.15 34.76 4.28
CA LEU A 116 -8.91 34.31 3.61
C LEU A 116 -8.11 33.29 4.44
N ASN A 117 -8.56 32.97 5.65
CA ASN A 117 -8.17 31.80 6.39
C ASN A 117 -9.22 30.70 6.16
N GLU A 118 -9.30 30.14 4.97
CA GLU A 118 -10.09 28.94 4.72
C GLU A 118 -9.58 27.83 5.65
N VAL A 119 -10.35 27.57 6.69
CA VAL A 119 -10.14 26.46 7.60
C VAL A 119 -10.50 25.20 6.82
N VAL A 120 -9.52 24.54 6.23
CA VAL A 120 -9.72 23.20 5.70
C VAL A 120 -10.15 22.30 6.85
N ILE A 121 -11.44 21.94 6.87
CA ILE A 121 -11.97 20.96 7.81
C ILE A 121 -11.40 19.61 7.42
N ILE A 122 -10.34 19.21 8.09
CA ILE A 122 -9.96 17.81 8.10
C ILE A 122 -10.84 17.19 9.20
N ALA A 123 -12.01 16.66 8.83
CA ALA A 123 -12.76 15.78 9.73
C ALA A 123 -11.78 14.70 10.22
N GLU A 124 -11.83 14.36 11.51
CA GLU A 124 -11.00 13.28 12.03
C GLU A 124 -11.43 11.97 11.36
N LYS A 125 -10.76 11.60 10.28
CA LYS A 125 -10.92 10.30 9.63
C LYS A 125 -10.39 9.22 10.56
N SER A 126 -11.00 8.06 10.57
CA SER A 126 -10.46 6.86 11.23
C SER A 126 -9.10 6.51 10.63
N THR A 127 -8.27 5.77 11.37
CA THR A 127 -6.99 5.26 10.85
C THR A 127 -7.24 4.39 9.63
N VAL A 128 -8.31 3.59 9.65
CA VAL A 128 -8.78 2.77 8.52
C VAL A 128 -10.20 3.19 8.16
N ASP A 129 -10.43 3.53 6.90
CA ASP A 129 -11.74 3.78 6.30
C ASP A 129 -12.05 2.64 5.33
N ILE A 130 -13.21 1.99 5.49
CA ILE A 130 -13.59 0.81 4.73
C ILE A 130 -14.66 1.22 3.73
N ARG A 131 -14.38 1.04 2.43
CA ARG A 131 -15.31 1.22 1.31
C ARG A 131 -15.63 -0.12 0.66
N LEU A 132 -16.58 -0.16 -0.26
CA LEU A 132 -17.00 -1.39 -0.92
C LEU A 132 -15.90 -2.00 -1.81
N ASP A 133 -15.15 -1.15 -2.51
CA ASP A 133 -14.12 -1.51 -3.47
C ASP A 133 -12.70 -1.55 -2.86
N LYS A 134 -12.48 -0.82 -1.76
CA LYS A 134 -11.15 -0.64 -1.18
C LYS A 134 -11.18 -0.32 0.31
N ARG A 135 -10.07 -0.59 0.96
CA ARG A 135 -9.79 -0.16 2.34
C ARG A 135 -8.75 0.94 2.31
N ILE A 136 -9.04 2.06 2.97
CA ILE A 136 -8.16 3.24 3.01
C ILE A 136 -7.52 3.34 4.38
N TYR A 137 -6.20 3.28 4.42
CA TYR A 137 -5.40 3.50 5.62
C TYR A 137 -4.84 4.93 5.63
N ASN A 138 -5.27 5.74 6.59
CA ASN A 138 -4.90 7.16 6.71
C ASN A 138 -3.61 7.31 7.52
N VAL A 139 -2.48 7.49 6.84
CA VAL A 139 -1.11 7.52 7.43
C VAL A 139 -0.95 8.62 8.46
N GLY A 140 -1.49 9.81 8.23
CA GLY A 140 -1.38 10.93 9.15
C GLY A 140 -2.01 10.72 10.52
N LYS A 141 -2.83 9.67 10.68
CA LYS A 141 -3.51 9.29 11.92
C LYS A 141 -2.76 8.23 12.72
N ASP A 142 -1.77 7.61 12.13
CA ASP A 142 -0.93 6.63 12.81
C ASP A 142 0.37 7.27 13.32
N MET A 143 0.54 7.29 14.63
CA MET A 143 1.72 7.89 15.28
C MET A 143 2.91 6.94 15.24
N THR A 144 2.69 5.63 15.13
CA THR A 144 3.74 4.62 15.16
C THR A 144 4.60 4.62 13.89
N VAL A 145 4.13 5.27 12.80
CA VAL A 145 4.87 5.42 11.54
C VAL A 145 5.55 6.78 11.40
N LYS A 146 5.38 7.69 12.36
CA LYS A 146 5.99 9.01 12.32
C LYS A 146 7.51 8.92 12.33
N GLY A 147 8.17 9.60 11.37
CA GLY A 147 9.61 9.51 11.18
C GLY A 147 10.10 8.17 10.60
N GLY A 148 9.19 7.28 10.22
CA GLY A 148 9.46 6.06 9.47
C GLY A 148 9.46 6.28 7.96
N ASN A 149 9.33 5.19 7.22
CA ASN A 149 9.29 5.13 5.76
C ASN A 149 8.05 4.39 5.25
N ALA A 150 7.92 4.25 3.92
CA ALA A 150 6.77 3.58 3.33
C ALA A 150 6.65 2.10 3.74
N SER A 151 7.76 1.39 3.93
CA SER A 151 7.71 0.00 4.44
C SER A 151 7.12 -0.05 5.84
N ASP A 152 7.47 0.90 6.73
CA ASP A 152 6.89 1.00 8.06
C ASP A 152 5.39 1.35 8.00
N VAL A 153 4.99 2.18 7.03
CA VAL A 153 3.58 2.48 6.77
C VAL A 153 2.84 1.23 6.30
N LEU A 154 3.36 0.52 5.30
CA LEU A 154 2.73 -0.67 4.74
C LEU A 154 2.62 -1.81 5.76
N ASP A 155 3.63 -1.99 6.60
CA ASP A 155 3.54 -2.97 7.71
C ASP A 155 2.44 -2.62 8.72
N ASN A 156 1.93 -1.40 8.69
CA ASN A 156 0.86 -0.92 9.53
C ASN A 156 -0.52 -0.98 8.87
N VAL A 157 -0.58 -1.27 7.57
CA VAL A 157 -1.85 -1.42 6.83
C VAL A 157 -2.50 -2.76 7.18
N PRO A 158 -3.81 -2.83 7.48
CA PRO A 158 -4.51 -4.09 7.69
C PRO A 158 -4.34 -5.03 6.51
N SER A 159 -4.17 -6.34 6.78
CA SER A 159 -3.98 -7.41 5.79
C SER A 159 -2.65 -7.38 5.03
N VAL A 160 -1.88 -6.31 5.15
CA VAL A 160 -0.56 -6.17 4.57
C VAL A 160 0.50 -6.61 5.57
N SER A 161 1.58 -7.20 5.12
CA SER A 161 2.78 -7.44 5.91
C SER A 161 4.04 -7.06 5.15
N VAL A 162 5.00 -6.58 5.90
CA VAL A 162 6.36 -6.39 5.44
C VAL A 162 7.24 -7.33 6.23
N ASP A 163 7.98 -8.20 5.56
CA ASP A 163 8.89 -9.12 6.22
C ASP A 163 10.15 -8.41 6.73
N VAL A 164 11.09 -9.16 7.30
CA VAL A 164 12.32 -8.58 7.84
C VAL A 164 13.25 -8.08 6.72
N GLU A 165 13.10 -8.56 5.51
CA GLU A 165 13.84 -8.16 4.32
C GLU A 165 13.19 -6.98 3.58
N GLY A 166 11.93 -6.65 3.90
CA GLY A 166 11.17 -5.56 3.30
C GLY A 166 10.20 -5.99 2.20
N ASN A 167 10.06 -7.30 1.94
CA ASN A 167 9.08 -7.80 0.97
C ASN A 167 7.67 -7.57 1.50
N VAL A 168 6.81 -7.06 0.63
CA VAL A 168 5.42 -6.74 0.96
C VAL A 168 4.53 -7.91 0.56
N SER A 169 3.65 -8.33 1.46
CA SER A 169 2.62 -9.33 1.16
C SER A 169 1.23 -8.83 1.57
N LEU A 170 0.21 -9.24 0.83
CA LEU A 170 -1.20 -9.00 1.13
C LEU A 170 -1.89 -10.35 1.34
N ARG A 171 -2.54 -10.55 2.50
CA ARG A 171 -3.16 -11.83 2.85
C ARG A 171 -2.19 -13.03 2.75
N GLY A 172 -0.90 -12.80 3.04
CA GLY A 172 0.15 -13.82 2.96
C GLY A 172 0.66 -14.11 1.54
N ASN A 173 0.16 -13.43 0.52
CA ASN A 173 0.65 -13.54 -0.85
C ASN A 173 1.59 -12.35 -1.16
N GLU A 174 2.81 -12.63 -1.61
CA GLU A 174 3.83 -11.61 -1.90
C GLU A 174 3.66 -10.93 -3.27
N ASN A 175 2.76 -11.43 -4.10
CA ASN A 175 2.48 -10.88 -5.42
C ASN A 175 1.56 -9.67 -5.37
N VAL A 176 2.00 -8.62 -4.71
CA VAL A 176 1.28 -7.37 -4.55
C VAL A 176 1.78 -6.35 -5.57
N ARG A 177 0.87 -5.75 -6.33
CA ARG A 177 1.20 -4.60 -7.17
C ARG A 177 1.18 -3.34 -6.34
N ILE A 178 2.29 -2.61 -6.29
CA ILE A 178 2.39 -1.34 -5.57
C ILE A 178 2.32 -0.20 -6.59
N LEU A 179 1.40 0.72 -6.37
CA LEU A 179 1.20 1.92 -7.18
C LEU A 179 1.46 3.18 -6.34
N ILE A 180 1.86 4.26 -7.01
CA ILE A 180 1.95 5.60 -6.42
C ILE A 180 1.01 6.51 -7.20
N ASP A 181 0.06 7.14 -6.48
CA ASP A 181 -1.00 7.95 -7.08
C ASP A 181 -1.77 7.22 -8.21
N GLY A 182 -1.99 5.91 -8.03
CA GLY A 182 -2.72 5.05 -8.96
C GLY A 182 -1.90 4.50 -10.14
N LYS A 183 -0.58 4.76 -10.20
CA LYS A 183 0.30 4.39 -11.33
C LYS A 183 1.53 3.65 -10.85
N PRO A 184 2.11 2.76 -11.67
CA PRO A 184 3.48 2.30 -11.45
C PRO A 184 4.42 3.50 -11.42
N SER A 185 5.41 3.45 -10.58
CA SER A 185 6.36 4.56 -10.45
C SER A 185 7.78 4.00 -10.28
N ALA A 186 8.74 4.66 -10.88
CA ALA A 186 10.16 4.43 -10.64
C ALA A 186 10.57 4.64 -9.17
N LEU A 187 9.70 5.31 -8.37
CA LEU A 187 9.84 5.35 -6.92
C LEU A 187 9.89 3.97 -6.26
N VAL A 188 9.27 2.95 -6.88
CA VAL A 188 9.31 1.55 -6.41
C VAL A 188 10.48 0.80 -6.99
N GLY A 189 11.14 1.34 -8.03
CA GLY A 189 12.45 0.96 -8.58
C GLY A 189 12.67 -0.52 -8.90
N LEU A 190 13.91 -0.84 -9.25
CA LEU A 190 14.39 -2.20 -9.53
C LEU A 190 14.35 -3.09 -8.28
N SER A 191 14.67 -2.55 -7.11
CA SER A 191 14.55 -3.21 -5.81
C SER A 191 13.38 -2.62 -5.00
N GLY A 192 12.16 -3.10 -5.23
CA GLY A 192 10.93 -2.55 -4.64
C GLY A 192 10.96 -2.40 -3.11
N ALA A 193 11.61 -3.32 -2.37
CA ALA A 193 11.75 -3.26 -0.92
C ALA A 193 12.60 -2.05 -0.47
N ASP A 194 13.71 -1.80 -1.15
CA ASP A 194 14.62 -0.71 -0.82
C ASP A 194 14.04 0.66 -1.19
N ALA A 195 13.37 0.76 -2.31
CA ALA A 195 12.65 1.97 -2.70
C ALA A 195 11.59 2.39 -1.68
N LEU A 196 10.83 1.44 -1.14
CA LEU A 196 9.84 1.70 -0.09
C LEU A 196 10.50 2.17 1.21
N ARG A 197 11.69 1.69 1.52
CA ARG A 197 12.47 2.16 2.69
C ARG A 197 12.97 3.60 2.53
N GLN A 198 13.09 4.09 1.31
CA GLN A 198 13.58 5.44 1.01
C GLN A 198 12.47 6.49 1.03
N LEU A 199 11.22 6.12 0.72
CA LEU A 199 10.09 7.04 0.72
C LEU A 199 9.66 7.38 2.15
N PRO A 200 9.77 8.66 2.61
CA PRO A 200 9.38 9.05 3.96
C PRO A 200 7.88 8.85 4.22
N ALA A 201 7.51 8.33 5.37
CA ALA A 201 6.11 8.18 5.78
C ALA A 201 5.33 9.51 5.75
N ASP A 202 6.00 10.62 6.05
CA ASP A 202 5.40 11.95 6.06
C ASP A 202 5.01 12.46 4.66
N ALA A 203 5.58 11.91 3.58
CA ALA A 203 5.18 12.21 2.21
C ALA A 203 3.86 11.50 1.80
N ILE A 204 3.42 10.50 2.57
CA ILE A 204 2.25 9.68 2.27
C ILE A 204 1.01 10.26 2.96
N GLU A 205 -0.08 10.45 2.21
CA GLU A 205 -1.39 10.84 2.75
C GLU A 205 -2.16 9.61 3.24
N LYS A 206 -2.28 8.59 2.38
CA LYS A 206 -3.02 7.35 2.64
C LYS A 206 -2.48 6.20 1.82
N VAL A 207 -2.83 4.98 2.22
CA VAL A 207 -2.64 3.75 1.42
C VAL A 207 -4.02 3.15 1.16
N GLU A 208 -4.30 2.82 -0.08
CA GLU A 208 -5.52 2.14 -0.51
C GLU A 208 -5.20 0.66 -0.77
N VAL A 209 -5.94 -0.23 -0.13
CA VAL A 209 -5.85 -1.69 -0.31
C VAL A 209 -7.00 -2.14 -1.17
N ILE A 210 -6.73 -2.63 -2.36
CA ILE A 210 -7.70 -3.04 -3.37
C ILE A 210 -7.51 -4.54 -3.61
N THR A 211 -8.41 -5.36 -3.06
CA THR A 211 -8.29 -6.83 -3.12
C THR A 211 -8.93 -7.42 -4.37
N SER A 212 -9.89 -6.71 -4.97
CA SER A 212 -10.56 -7.10 -6.23
C SER A 212 -10.53 -5.92 -7.21
N PRO A 213 -9.35 -5.61 -7.79
CA PRO A 213 -9.19 -4.46 -8.67
C PRO A 213 -10.03 -4.58 -9.93
N SER A 214 -10.57 -3.46 -10.41
CA SER A 214 -11.32 -3.37 -11.66
C SER A 214 -10.40 -3.47 -12.90
N ALA A 215 -10.98 -3.62 -14.09
CA ALA A 215 -10.24 -3.77 -15.35
C ALA A 215 -9.38 -2.54 -15.72
N ARG A 216 -9.64 -1.38 -15.14
CA ARG A 216 -8.84 -0.16 -15.28
C ARG A 216 -7.41 -0.33 -14.77
N TYR A 217 -7.24 -1.11 -13.71
CA TYR A 217 -5.92 -1.35 -13.12
C TYR A 217 -5.13 -2.37 -13.93
N ASP A 218 -3.80 -2.29 -13.80
CA ASP A 218 -2.86 -3.27 -14.33
C ASP A 218 -3.26 -4.70 -13.94
N ALA A 219 -3.15 -5.65 -14.87
CA ALA A 219 -3.43 -7.06 -14.58
C ALA A 219 -2.42 -7.71 -13.63
N GLU A 220 -1.26 -7.08 -13.41
CA GLU A 220 -0.23 -7.56 -12.49
C GLU A 220 -0.63 -7.39 -11.01
N GLY A 221 -0.22 -8.35 -10.17
CA GLY A 221 -0.48 -8.39 -8.73
C GLY A 221 -1.61 -9.33 -8.36
N THR A 222 -1.29 -10.61 -8.24
CA THR A 222 -2.27 -11.69 -7.95
C THR A 222 -2.89 -11.58 -6.56
N ALA A 223 -2.21 -10.93 -5.60
CA ALA A 223 -2.74 -10.67 -4.27
C ALA A 223 -3.67 -9.44 -4.22
N GLY A 224 -3.60 -8.56 -5.21
CA GLY A 224 -4.27 -7.27 -5.25
C GLY A 224 -3.30 -6.10 -5.39
N ILE A 225 -3.81 -4.90 -5.15
CA ILE A 225 -3.09 -3.64 -5.35
C ILE A 225 -2.98 -2.87 -4.03
N LEU A 226 -1.80 -2.29 -3.79
CA LEU A 226 -1.55 -1.27 -2.77
C LEU A 226 -1.24 0.06 -3.46
N ASN A 227 -2.16 1.01 -3.36
CA ASN A 227 -1.96 2.34 -3.93
C ASN A 227 -1.53 3.32 -2.84
N ILE A 228 -0.29 3.79 -2.93
CA ILE A 228 0.28 4.81 -2.05
C ILE A 228 -0.07 6.18 -2.61
N VAL A 229 -0.89 6.95 -1.89
CA VAL A 229 -1.28 8.30 -2.31
C VAL A 229 -0.42 9.33 -1.60
N LEU A 230 0.26 10.16 -2.39
CA LEU A 230 1.14 11.20 -1.88
C LEU A 230 0.35 12.46 -1.48
N ARG A 231 0.90 13.21 -0.53
CA ARG A 231 0.28 14.46 -0.02
C ARG A 231 0.30 15.56 -1.07
N LYS A 232 -0.88 16.14 -1.32
CA LYS A 232 -1.06 17.34 -2.15
C LYS A 232 -1.84 18.38 -1.35
N GLY A 233 -1.33 19.59 -1.26
CA GLY A 233 -2.03 20.68 -0.55
C GLY A 233 -3.27 21.15 -1.33
N LYS A 234 -4.41 21.31 -0.63
CA LYS A 234 -5.68 21.80 -1.20
C LYS A 234 -6.01 23.24 -0.81
N ALA A 235 -5.36 23.76 0.25
CA ALA A 235 -5.61 25.11 0.76
C ALA A 235 -5.04 26.20 -0.17
N LEU A 236 -5.79 27.31 -0.36
CA LEU A 236 -5.32 28.49 -1.10
C LEU A 236 -4.17 29.18 -0.36
N GLY A 237 -3.27 29.82 -1.11
CA GLY A 237 -2.10 30.50 -0.59
C GLY A 237 -0.94 29.56 -0.30
N PHE A 238 0.06 30.08 0.46
CA PHE A 238 1.24 29.31 0.84
C PHE A 238 1.00 28.55 2.13
N ASN A 239 1.19 27.25 2.11
CA ASN A 239 1.06 26.36 3.27
C ASN A 239 2.06 25.21 3.18
N GLY A 240 2.32 24.58 4.33
CA GLY A 240 3.23 23.43 4.32
C GLY A 240 3.53 22.87 5.70
N SER A 241 4.46 21.92 5.73
CA SER A 241 5.00 21.33 6.95
C SER A 241 6.47 21.01 6.82
N VAL A 242 7.16 21.05 7.95
CA VAL A 242 8.53 20.58 8.11
C VAL A 242 8.50 19.50 9.18
N ASN A 243 9.12 18.37 8.90
CA ASN A 243 9.23 17.23 9.81
C ASN A 243 10.72 16.91 10.01
N SER A 244 11.15 16.80 11.26
CA SER A 244 12.51 16.40 11.63
C SER A 244 12.45 15.20 12.55
N THR A 245 13.30 14.20 12.32
CA THR A 245 13.39 13.00 13.15
C THR A 245 14.83 12.72 13.49
N VAL A 246 15.07 12.38 14.77
CA VAL A 246 16.34 11.84 15.26
C VAL A 246 16.07 10.54 15.99
N GLY A 247 17.00 9.58 15.94
CA GLY A 247 16.79 8.30 16.58
C GLY A 247 18.03 7.44 16.75
N THR A 248 17.84 6.32 17.42
CA THR A 248 18.85 5.29 17.65
C THR A 248 18.27 3.90 17.22
N PRO A 249 19.04 3.04 16.52
CA PRO A 249 20.39 3.30 15.97
C PRO A 249 20.42 4.55 15.08
N ASP A 250 21.60 5.06 14.75
CA ASP A 250 21.80 6.36 14.12
C ASP A 250 20.80 6.65 13.01
N GLN A 251 19.95 7.62 13.25
CA GLN A 251 18.91 8.04 12.30
C GLN A 251 18.73 9.54 12.37
N PHE A 252 18.76 10.17 11.21
CA PHE A 252 18.34 11.56 11.00
C PHE A 252 17.44 11.65 9.78
N GLN A 253 16.35 12.39 9.85
CA GLN A 253 15.49 12.67 8.71
C GLN A 253 15.01 14.12 8.78
N LEU A 254 14.99 14.78 7.62
CA LEU A 254 14.36 16.07 7.40
C LEU A 254 13.43 15.94 6.19
N ALA A 255 12.15 16.23 6.35
CA ALA A 255 11.19 16.20 5.26
C ALA A 255 10.34 17.49 5.26
N THR A 256 10.11 18.04 4.07
CA THR A 256 9.29 19.23 3.87
C THR A 256 8.20 18.96 2.86
N ASN A 257 7.01 19.52 3.11
CA ASN A 257 5.92 19.57 2.14
C ASN A 257 5.53 21.02 2.00
N LEU A 258 5.66 21.59 0.80
CA LEU A 258 5.35 22.97 0.51
C LEU A 258 4.31 23.04 -0.59
N ASN A 259 3.37 23.95 -0.45
CA ASN A 259 2.32 24.16 -1.44
C ASN A 259 1.98 25.63 -1.56
N GLN A 260 1.93 26.13 -2.79
CA GLN A 260 1.49 27.47 -3.14
C GLN A 260 0.36 27.38 -4.15
N ARG A 261 -0.88 27.54 -3.68
CA ARG A 261 -2.08 27.49 -4.54
C ARG A 261 -2.62 28.87 -4.83
N GLY A 262 -2.67 29.23 -6.10
CA GLY A 262 -3.33 30.39 -6.64
C GLY A 262 -4.68 30.05 -7.30
N LYS A 263 -5.27 31.03 -8.02
CA LYS A 263 -6.53 30.82 -8.75
C LYS A 263 -6.36 29.91 -9.97
N LYS A 264 -5.22 29.99 -10.67
CA LYS A 264 -4.92 29.25 -11.91
C LYS A 264 -3.78 28.27 -11.79
N THR A 265 -3.03 28.30 -10.71
CA THR A 265 -1.83 27.47 -10.54
C THR A 265 -1.79 26.88 -9.14
N ASN A 266 -1.22 25.68 -9.03
CA ASN A 266 -0.86 25.06 -7.76
C ASN A 266 0.56 24.50 -7.90
N LEU A 267 1.53 25.19 -7.29
CA LEU A 267 2.90 24.70 -7.18
C LEU A 267 3.02 23.90 -5.89
N PHE A 268 3.49 22.67 -5.97
CA PHE A 268 3.71 21.81 -4.82
C PHE A 268 5.07 21.16 -4.88
N SER A 269 5.67 20.96 -3.70
CA SER A 269 6.94 20.27 -3.61
C SER A 269 7.06 19.46 -2.32
N ASN A 270 7.76 18.33 -2.42
CA ASN A 270 8.15 17.49 -1.29
C ASN A 270 9.65 17.26 -1.39
N PHE A 271 10.40 17.58 -0.33
CA PHE A 271 11.82 17.29 -0.22
C PHE A 271 12.02 16.38 1.00
N GLY A 272 12.87 15.38 0.85
CA GLY A 272 13.25 14.49 1.93
C GLY A 272 14.74 14.21 1.91
N TYR A 273 15.39 14.34 3.05
CA TYR A 273 16.72 13.84 3.30
C TYR A 273 16.67 12.85 4.45
N ARG A 274 17.29 11.70 4.30
CA ARG A 274 17.37 10.67 5.33
C ARG A 274 18.78 10.10 5.40
N TYR A 275 19.33 10.10 6.60
CA TYR A 275 20.49 9.33 6.99
C TYR A 275 20.07 8.21 7.93
N SER A 276 20.60 7.01 7.75
CA SER A 276 20.47 5.92 8.71
C SER A 276 21.71 5.03 8.70
N LYS A 277 22.10 4.58 9.89
CA LYS A 277 23.13 3.56 10.08
C LYS A 277 22.57 2.57 11.07
N GLY A 278 22.49 1.30 10.72
CA GLY A 278 21.85 0.30 11.56
C GLY A 278 22.53 -1.06 11.51
N PRO A 279 22.73 -1.70 12.69
CA PRO A 279 23.27 -3.04 12.77
C PRO A 279 22.19 -4.08 12.44
N GLY A 280 22.66 -5.24 11.98
CA GLY A 280 21.88 -6.47 11.86
C GLY A 280 22.82 -7.65 12.06
N ASN A 281 22.24 -8.84 12.12
CA ASN A 281 23.01 -10.09 12.28
C ASN A 281 22.23 -11.28 11.73
N SER A 282 22.97 -12.33 11.38
CA SER A 282 22.42 -13.66 11.15
C SER A 282 23.32 -14.74 11.77
N PHE A 283 22.68 -15.79 12.20
CA PHE A 283 23.34 -17.02 12.65
C PHE A 283 22.78 -18.16 11.83
N THR A 284 23.66 -19.05 11.35
CA THR A 284 23.30 -20.25 10.57
C THR A 284 24.06 -21.46 11.11
N ASP A 285 23.34 -22.52 11.44
CA ASP A 285 23.87 -23.87 11.73
C ASP A 285 23.43 -24.75 10.55
N LEU A 286 24.38 -25.13 9.71
CA LEU A 286 24.19 -25.94 8.51
C LEU A 286 24.75 -27.33 8.78
N ARG A 287 23.95 -28.39 8.55
CA ARG A 287 24.34 -29.77 8.73
C ARG A 287 24.08 -30.57 7.47
N ASN A 288 25.11 -31.30 7.04
CA ASN A 288 25.05 -32.24 5.93
C ASN A 288 24.81 -33.66 6.44
N PHE A 289 24.00 -34.41 5.71
CA PHE A 289 23.61 -35.77 6.06
C PHE A 289 23.86 -36.74 4.92
N THR A 290 24.40 -37.92 5.25
CA THR A 290 24.44 -39.07 4.35
C THR A 290 23.78 -40.25 5.06
N ASN A 291 22.73 -40.81 4.46
CA ASN A 291 21.94 -41.91 5.05
C ASN A 291 21.40 -41.58 6.46
N GLY A 292 21.04 -40.33 6.72
CA GLY A 292 20.47 -39.85 7.98
C GLY A 292 21.52 -39.66 9.12
N VAL A 293 22.80 -39.74 8.81
CA VAL A 293 23.93 -39.47 9.74
C VAL A 293 24.57 -38.15 9.35
N VAL A 294 24.90 -37.29 10.31
CA VAL A 294 25.67 -36.08 10.08
C VAL A 294 27.06 -36.44 9.57
N THR A 295 27.45 -35.88 8.44
CA THR A 295 28.79 -36.08 7.84
C THR A 295 29.68 -34.86 8.00
N SER A 296 29.09 -33.67 8.04
CA SER A 296 29.78 -32.41 8.35
C SER A 296 28.79 -31.37 8.86
N SER A 297 29.31 -30.34 9.53
CA SER A 297 28.52 -29.20 9.93
C SER A 297 29.31 -27.90 9.78
N ARG A 298 28.58 -26.80 9.56
CA ARG A 298 29.12 -25.45 9.38
C ARG A 298 28.33 -24.47 10.20
N ILE A 299 29.02 -23.66 10.98
CA ILE A 299 28.42 -22.55 11.73
C ILE A 299 28.86 -21.26 11.12
N GLU A 300 27.90 -20.38 10.80
CA GLU A 300 28.16 -19.02 10.32
C GLU A 300 27.53 -17.99 11.26
N ASP A 301 28.34 -17.07 11.79
CA ASP A 301 27.88 -15.90 12.56
C ASP A 301 28.25 -14.64 11.79
N ARG A 302 27.25 -13.99 11.22
CA ARG A 302 27.41 -12.82 10.38
C ARG A 302 26.83 -11.59 11.05
N ILE A 303 27.63 -10.53 11.16
CA ILE A 303 27.23 -9.21 11.60
C ILE A 303 27.37 -8.23 10.43
N TRP A 304 26.56 -7.19 10.39
CA TRP A 304 26.68 -6.12 9.40
C TRP A 304 26.25 -4.78 9.95
N GLN A 305 26.78 -3.73 9.31
CA GLN A 305 26.38 -2.35 9.51
C GLN A 305 26.03 -1.74 8.16
N ARG A 306 24.77 -1.34 8.01
CA ARG A 306 24.28 -0.71 6.80
C ARG A 306 24.11 0.79 7.00
N ARG A 307 24.81 1.57 6.17
CA ARG A 307 24.72 3.02 6.10
C ARG A 307 23.92 3.39 4.84
N ARG A 308 23.01 4.34 4.96
CA ARG A 308 22.26 4.84 3.82
C ARG A 308 22.03 6.35 3.95
N ASN A 309 22.38 7.08 2.88
CA ASN A 309 22.08 8.49 2.69
C ASN A 309 21.14 8.61 1.50
N SER A 310 19.95 9.16 1.71
CA SER A 310 18.96 9.28 0.66
C SER A 310 18.42 10.70 0.60
N PHE A 311 18.45 11.28 -0.59
CA PHE A 311 17.77 12.52 -0.92
C PHE A 311 16.68 12.24 -1.95
N ASN A 312 15.50 12.81 -1.75
CA ASN A 312 14.42 12.79 -2.71
C ASN A 312 13.76 14.17 -2.84
N ALA A 313 13.36 14.51 -4.06
CA ALA A 313 12.68 15.75 -4.39
C ALA A 313 11.55 15.44 -5.37
N ASN A 314 10.35 15.94 -5.09
CA ASN A 314 9.23 15.93 -6.01
C ASN A 314 8.69 17.34 -6.14
N VAL A 315 8.74 17.91 -7.35
CA VAL A 315 8.26 19.25 -7.65
C VAL A 315 7.23 19.14 -8.76
N GLY A 316 6.05 19.75 -8.55
CA GLY A 316 4.98 19.71 -9.50
C GLY A 316 4.23 21.03 -9.62
N LEU A 317 3.81 21.32 -10.85
CA LEU A 317 2.98 22.44 -11.20
C LEU A 317 1.67 21.94 -11.82
N GLU A 318 0.55 22.26 -11.17
CA GLU A 318 -0.78 22.06 -11.71
C GLU A 318 -1.29 23.40 -12.26
N TYR A 319 -1.66 23.43 -13.53
CA TYR A 319 -2.23 24.59 -14.20
C TYR A 319 -3.70 24.33 -14.54
N PHE A 320 -4.60 25.13 -13.98
CA PHE A 320 -6.03 25.05 -14.26
C PHE A 320 -6.34 25.79 -15.58
N LEU A 321 -6.43 25.02 -16.67
CA LEU A 321 -6.77 25.54 -18.00
C LEU A 321 -8.16 26.17 -18.00
N THR A 322 -9.12 25.47 -17.37
CA THR A 322 -10.49 25.90 -17.10
C THR A 322 -10.90 25.52 -15.69
N LYS A 323 -12.14 25.81 -15.29
CA LYS A 323 -12.70 25.29 -14.02
C LYS A 323 -12.84 23.75 -14.01
N LYS A 324 -12.78 23.10 -15.18
CA LYS A 324 -13.04 21.67 -15.39
C LYS A 324 -11.84 20.92 -15.94
N SER A 325 -10.79 21.61 -16.37
CA SER A 325 -9.60 20.97 -16.92
C SER A 325 -8.31 21.50 -16.31
N ASN A 326 -7.39 20.59 -16.03
CA ASN A 326 -6.06 20.89 -15.53
C ASN A 326 -4.99 20.09 -16.25
N LEU A 327 -3.80 20.67 -16.27
CA LEU A 327 -2.57 20.02 -16.71
C LEU A 327 -1.59 20.04 -15.53
N THR A 328 -1.09 18.87 -15.15
CA THR A 328 -0.13 18.72 -14.06
C THR A 328 1.16 18.16 -14.58
N GLY A 329 2.26 18.89 -14.45
CA GLY A 329 3.62 18.40 -14.70
C GLY A 329 4.32 18.17 -13.38
N THR A 330 5.05 17.03 -13.26
CA THR A 330 5.89 16.74 -12.08
C THR A 330 7.25 16.22 -12.50
N VAL A 331 8.27 16.59 -11.73
CA VAL A 331 9.61 16.02 -11.79
C VAL A 331 9.90 15.42 -10.43
N PHE A 332 10.21 14.15 -10.42
CA PHE A 332 10.71 13.43 -9.26
C PHE A 332 12.18 13.09 -9.45
N TYR A 333 12.98 13.33 -8.43
CA TYR A 333 14.40 12.99 -8.37
C TYR A 333 14.68 12.25 -7.07
N ARG A 334 15.50 11.21 -7.14
CA ARG A 334 16.02 10.46 -6.00
C ARG A 334 17.49 10.16 -6.24
N ASN A 335 18.30 10.35 -5.20
CA ASN A 335 19.66 9.81 -5.14
C ASN A 335 19.88 9.16 -3.79
N THR A 336 20.46 7.98 -3.77
CA THR A 336 20.76 7.22 -2.56
C THR A 336 22.16 6.66 -2.63
N LYS A 337 22.96 6.97 -1.62
CA LYS A 337 24.26 6.35 -1.38
C LYS A 337 24.14 5.36 -0.25
N SER A 338 24.48 4.11 -0.50
CA SER A 338 24.49 3.01 0.46
C SER A 338 25.92 2.60 0.77
N GLY A 339 26.14 2.01 1.93
CA GLY A 339 27.35 1.32 2.29
C GLY A 339 26.98 0.20 3.26
N ASN A 340 27.52 -0.99 3.06
CA ASN A 340 27.23 -2.17 3.84
C ASN A 340 28.51 -2.91 4.17
N TYR A 341 28.97 -2.79 5.40
CA TYR A 341 30.09 -3.59 5.92
C TYR A 341 29.53 -4.83 6.59
N SER A 342 30.02 -6.01 6.23
CA SER A 342 29.68 -7.26 6.90
C SER A 342 30.91 -8.11 7.17
N GLU A 343 30.87 -8.81 8.29
CA GLU A 343 31.87 -9.78 8.73
C GLU A 343 31.13 -11.10 9.01
N ASN A 344 31.58 -12.18 8.40
CA ASN A 344 31.05 -13.53 8.54
C ASN A 344 32.14 -14.43 9.08
N THR A 345 31.98 -14.89 10.32
CA THR A 345 32.83 -15.92 10.92
C THR A 345 32.27 -17.29 10.56
N ILE A 346 33.09 -18.14 10.04
CA ILE A 346 32.76 -19.48 9.52
C ILE A 346 33.56 -20.48 10.28
N GLU A 347 32.90 -21.50 10.85
CA GLU A 347 33.52 -22.64 11.53
C GLU A 347 33.03 -23.95 10.91
N GLU A 348 33.95 -24.80 10.44
CA GLU A 348 33.67 -26.08 9.83
C GLU A 348 33.94 -27.23 10.83
N PHE A 349 33.14 -28.27 10.77
CA PHE A 349 33.25 -29.42 11.66
C PHE A 349 33.08 -30.72 10.90
N ASP A 350 33.85 -31.75 11.30
CA ASP A 350 33.73 -33.10 10.81
C ASP A 350 32.48 -33.84 11.39
N GLU A 351 32.34 -35.12 11.04
CA GLU A 351 31.27 -36.03 11.53
C GLU A 351 31.26 -36.22 13.05
N ASN A 352 32.39 -35.97 13.71
CA ASN A 352 32.58 -36.10 15.16
C ASN A 352 32.48 -34.75 15.88
N PHE A 353 32.08 -33.68 15.16
CA PHE A 353 32.06 -32.31 15.65
C PHE A 353 33.42 -31.78 16.09
N ASN A 354 34.50 -32.26 15.52
CA ASN A 354 35.81 -31.62 15.66
C ASN A 354 35.90 -30.45 14.67
N ASN A 355 36.37 -29.31 15.14
CA ASN A 355 36.59 -28.16 14.24
C ASN A 355 37.73 -28.51 13.26
N THR A 356 37.45 -28.36 11.97
CA THR A 356 38.36 -28.70 10.88
C THR A 356 38.93 -27.49 10.20
N ASP A 357 38.14 -26.36 10.17
CA ASP A 357 38.56 -25.11 9.56
C ASP A 357 37.86 -23.91 10.17
N ASN A 358 38.52 -22.73 10.09
CA ASN A 358 37.98 -21.45 10.54
C ASN A 358 38.33 -20.38 9.50
N ALA A 359 37.32 -19.69 9.00
CA ALA A 359 37.47 -18.60 8.06
C ALA A 359 36.74 -17.34 8.54
N ILE A 360 37.25 -16.18 8.17
CA ILE A 360 36.57 -14.90 8.34
C ILE A 360 36.44 -14.27 6.95
N ARG A 361 35.20 -14.04 6.51
CA ARG A 361 34.94 -13.35 5.25
C ARG A 361 34.37 -11.96 5.53
N ILE A 362 35.04 -10.96 5.01
CA ILE A 362 34.62 -9.56 5.11
C ILE A 362 34.10 -9.12 3.74
N GLN A 363 32.99 -8.40 3.74
CA GLN A 363 32.46 -7.73 2.56
C GLN A 363 32.26 -6.25 2.87
N ASP A 364 32.86 -5.41 2.04
CA ASP A 364 32.62 -3.96 2.04
C ASP A 364 31.96 -3.58 0.72
N GLU A 365 30.77 -3.03 0.79
CA GLU A 365 29.90 -2.74 -0.36
C GLU A 365 29.51 -1.27 -0.32
N ASP A 366 29.75 -0.56 -1.40
CA ASP A 366 29.29 0.80 -1.63
C ASP A 366 28.35 0.82 -2.87
N GLY A 367 27.23 1.56 -2.75
CA GLY A 367 26.24 1.69 -3.82
C GLY A 367 25.80 3.13 -4.03
N ASP A 368 25.49 3.47 -5.28
CA ASP A 368 24.88 4.75 -5.70
C ASP A 368 23.70 4.47 -6.62
N ASP A 369 22.51 4.90 -6.19
CA ASP A 369 21.22 4.70 -6.86
C ASP A 369 20.63 6.07 -7.20
N GLU A 370 20.44 6.35 -8.47
CA GLU A 370 19.85 7.58 -8.99
C GLU A 370 18.62 7.30 -9.84
N THR A 371 17.56 8.07 -9.61
CA THR A 371 16.33 7.97 -10.40
C THR A 371 15.79 9.36 -10.70
N ILE A 372 15.47 9.63 -11.97
CA ILE A 372 14.69 10.79 -12.38
C ILE A 372 13.42 10.34 -13.10
N GLN A 373 12.27 10.94 -12.76
CA GLN A 373 10.99 10.67 -13.43
C GLN A 373 10.30 11.97 -13.79
N TYR A 374 9.86 12.07 -15.03
CA TYR A 374 9.00 13.13 -15.54
C TYR A 374 7.59 12.59 -15.72
N SER A 375 6.58 13.35 -15.29
CA SER A 375 5.19 12.96 -15.45
C SER A 375 4.37 14.14 -15.94
N LEU A 376 3.46 13.89 -16.87
CA LEU A 376 2.50 14.84 -17.37
C LEU A 376 1.10 14.23 -17.31
N ASN A 377 0.18 14.89 -16.61
CA ASN A 377 -1.20 14.44 -16.47
C ASN A 377 -2.13 15.54 -16.98
N TYR A 378 -3.01 15.19 -17.90
CA TYR A 378 -4.12 16.01 -18.31
C TYR A 378 -5.42 15.41 -17.80
N THR A 379 -6.23 16.23 -17.12
CA THR A 379 -7.57 15.84 -16.67
C THR A 379 -8.59 16.85 -17.19
N ASN A 380 -9.68 16.34 -17.77
CA ASN A 380 -10.82 17.13 -18.19
C ASN A 380 -12.12 16.51 -17.65
N ASN A 381 -12.82 17.25 -16.80
CA ASN A 381 -14.17 16.93 -16.36
C ASN A 381 -15.15 17.67 -17.30
N PHE A 382 -15.97 16.92 -18.02
CA PHE A 382 -16.99 17.47 -18.93
C PHE A 382 -18.17 18.08 -18.14
N ASN A 383 -19.24 18.45 -18.83
CA ASN A 383 -20.38 19.14 -18.20
C ASN A 383 -21.22 18.23 -17.29
N LYS A 384 -21.26 16.94 -17.56
CA LYS A 384 -21.99 15.96 -16.76
C LYS A 384 -21.09 15.45 -15.63
N ASP A 385 -21.61 15.37 -14.41
CA ASP A 385 -20.87 14.85 -13.27
C ASP A 385 -20.38 13.41 -13.53
N GLY A 386 -19.12 13.14 -13.17
CA GLY A 386 -18.47 11.87 -13.44
C GLY A 386 -17.98 11.68 -14.88
N HIS A 387 -18.36 12.55 -15.85
CA HIS A 387 -17.86 12.47 -17.22
C HIS A 387 -16.44 13.05 -17.30
N LYS A 388 -15.45 12.19 -17.54
CA LYS A 388 -14.03 12.52 -17.37
C LYS A 388 -13.16 11.90 -18.44
N LEU A 389 -12.14 12.62 -18.86
CA LEU A 389 -10.99 12.13 -19.63
C LEU A 389 -9.72 12.39 -18.82
N THR A 390 -8.89 11.39 -18.68
CA THR A 390 -7.55 11.53 -18.10
C THR A 390 -6.54 10.98 -19.09
N VAL A 391 -5.46 11.72 -19.33
CA VAL A 391 -4.33 11.29 -20.16
C VAL A 391 -3.07 11.45 -19.35
N ASP A 392 -2.26 10.42 -19.29
CA ASP A 392 -1.03 10.34 -18.54
C ASP A 392 0.14 9.95 -19.41
N PHE A 393 1.26 10.63 -19.19
CA PHE A 393 2.56 10.29 -19.72
C PHE A 393 3.57 10.28 -18.59
N GLN A 394 4.39 9.24 -18.50
CA GLN A 394 5.53 9.18 -17.57
C GLN A 394 6.75 8.65 -18.33
N TYR A 395 7.90 9.22 -18.03
CA TYR A 395 9.20 8.73 -18.44
C TYR A 395 10.12 8.72 -17.23
N SER A 396 10.81 7.64 -17.02
CA SER A 396 11.80 7.52 -15.95
C SER A 396 13.10 6.92 -16.46
N ASP A 397 14.20 7.37 -15.88
CA ASP A 397 15.55 6.88 -16.03
C ASP A 397 16.10 6.58 -14.64
N SER A 398 16.61 5.36 -14.45
CA SER A 398 17.18 4.89 -13.19
C SER A 398 18.51 4.22 -13.45
N LYS A 399 19.48 4.51 -12.58
CA LYS A 399 20.82 3.92 -12.57
C LYS A 399 21.14 3.44 -11.18
N GLU A 400 21.72 2.26 -11.06
CA GLU A 400 22.19 1.67 -9.83
C GLU A 400 23.58 1.12 -10.08
N ASN A 401 24.57 1.58 -9.32
CA ASN A 401 25.94 1.10 -9.37
C ASN A 401 26.28 0.57 -7.98
N GLU A 402 26.82 -0.62 -7.92
CA GLU A 402 27.23 -1.29 -6.69
C GLU A 402 28.61 -1.88 -6.89
N GLU A 403 29.52 -1.64 -5.95
CA GLU A 403 30.83 -2.24 -5.85
C GLU A 403 30.96 -2.94 -4.50
N ALA A 404 31.30 -4.23 -4.52
CA ALA A 404 31.50 -5.03 -3.33
C ALA A 404 32.88 -5.68 -3.35
N ILE A 405 33.68 -5.43 -2.33
CA ILE A 405 34.99 -6.06 -2.13
C ILE A 405 34.83 -7.17 -1.08
N ASN A 406 35.14 -8.40 -1.47
CA ASN A 406 35.13 -9.57 -0.61
C ASN A 406 36.57 -9.93 -0.25
N THR A 407 36.90 -9.89 1.02
CA THR A 407 38.22 -10.22 1.57
C THR A 407 38.12 -11.46 2.44
N GLU A 408 39.02 -12.42 2.20
CA GLU A 408 39.17 -13.63 3.01
C GLU A 408 40.67 -13.87 3.25
N PRO A 409 41.15 -13.96 4.51
CA PRO A 409 42.56 -14.15 4.81
C PRO A 409 43.15 -15.37 4.12
N GLY A 410 44.26 -15.18 3.37
CA GLY A 410 44.90 -16.25 2.61
C GLY A 410 44.46 -16.35 1.13
N PHE A 411 43.44 -15.61 0.73
CA PHE A 411 42.95 -15.54 -0.64
C PHE A 411 43.12 -14.11 -1.21
N THR A 412 43.06 -14.03 -2.54
CA THR A 412 43.06 -12.72 -3.24
C THR A 412 41.69 -12.06 -3.09
N ASP A 413 41.66 -10.77 -2.76
CA ASP A 413 40.43 -10.00 -2.68
C ASP A 413 39.65 -10.07 -4.00
N GLU A 414 38.35 -10.36 -3.92
CA GLU A 414 37.43 -10.40 -5.05
C GLU A 414 36.60 -9.12 -5.08
N THR A 415 36.60 -8.39 -6.18
CA THR A 415 35.76 -7.23 -6.41
C THR A 415 34.62 -7.58 -7.35
N ASN A 416 33.40 -7.33 -6.94
CA ASN A 416 32.19 -7.48 -7.72
C ASN A 416 31.60 -6.11 -8.02
N ILE A 417 31.37 -5.82 -9.31
CA ILE A 417 30.75 -4.58 -9.76
C ILE A 417 29.45 -4.92 -10.46
N THR A 418 28.36 -4.29 -10.02
CA THR A 418 27.06 -4.37 -10.69
C THR A 418 26.66 -2.98 -11.16
N ASN A 419 26.43 -2.83 -12.47
CA ASN A 419 25.90 -1.60 -13.04
C ASN A 419 24.57 -1.88 -13.70
N GLU A 420 23.50 -1.31 -13.18
CA GLU A 420 22.16 -1.43 -13.75
C GLU A 420 21.67 -0.08 -14.26
N ALA A 421 21.10 -0.08 -15.48
CA ALA A 421 20.44 1.08 -16.04
C ALA A 421 19.07 0.68 -16.58
N SER A 422 18.04 1.47 -16.28
CA SER A 422 16.67 1.15 -16.67
C SER A 422 15.91 2.40 -17.08
N THR A 423 15.22 2.30 -18.22
CA THR A 423 14.27 3.30 -18.67
C THR A 423 12.86 2.71 -18.69
N ASN A 424 11.87 3.50 -18.29
CA ASN A 424 10.48 3.10 -18.40
C ASN A 424 9.65 4.26 -18.95
N THR A 425 8.79 3.95 -19.95
CA THR A 425 7.83 4.90 -20.52
C THR A 425 6.41 4.36 -20.34
N LEU A 426 5.54 5.16 -19.70
CA LEU A 426 4.13 4.86 -19.52
C LEU A 426 3.28 5.88 -20.28
N VAL A 427 2.34 5.38 -21.07
CA VAL A 427 1.28 6.18 -21.71
C VAL A 427 -0.06 5.58 -21.32
N GLN A 428 -0.97 6.38 -20.79
CA GLN A 428 -2.30 5.91 -20.39
C GLN A 428 -3.36 6.93 -20.74
N ALA A 429 -4.52 6.47 -21.20
CA ALA A 429 -5.70 7.29 -21.44
C ALA A 429 -6.93 6.57 -20.91
N ASP A 430 -7.70 7.24 -20.04
CA ASP A 430 -8.90 6.73 -19.40
C ASP A 430 -10.08 7.66 -19.71
N TYR A 431 -11.14 7.09 -20.26
CA TYR A 431 -12.38 7.79 -20.55
C TYR A 431 -13.53 7.21 -19.75
N VAL A 432 -14.22 8.07 -19.00
CA VAL A 432 -15.36 7.72 -18.15
C VAL A 432 -16.60 8.43 -18.67
N LEU A 433 -17.64 7.69 -19.03
CA LEU A 433 -18.91 8.17 -19.55
C LEU A 433 -20.07 7.76 -18.63
N PRO A 434 -20.61 8.68 -17.81
CA PRO A 434 -21.84 8.40 -17.06
C PRO A 434 -23.07 8.40 -18.00
N ILE A 435 -23.86 7.33 -17.92
CA ILE A 435 -25.09 7.13 -18.69
C ILE A 435 -26.27 7.20 -17.72
N GLY A 436 -27.01 8.34 -17.70
CA GLY A 436 -28.03 8.57 -16.67
C GLY A 436 -27.39 8.91 -15.31
N GLU A 437 -28.08 8.53 -14.20
CA GLU A 437 -27.65 8.83 -12.84
C GLU A 437 -26.90 7.65 -12.18
N ASN A 438 -27.14 6.42 -12.63
CA ASN A 438 -26.70 5.21 -11.95
C ASN A 438 -25.85 4.29 -12.82
N THR A 439 -25.50 4.70 -14.04
CA THR A 439 -24.76 3.87 -14.99
C THR A 439 -23.53 4.58 -15.46
N GLN A 440 -22.44 3.84 -15.54
CA GLN A 440 -21.13 4.35 -15.98
C GLN A 440 -20.50 3.35 -16.95
N PHE A 441 -19.98 3.88 -18.04
CA PHE A 441 -19.13 3.15 -18.98
C PHE A 441 -17.74 3.73 -18.94
N GLU A 442 -16.73 2.89 -18.95
CA GLU A 442 -15.35 3.30 -19.02
C GLU A 442 -14.61 2.49 -20.07
N ALA A 443 -13.65 3.15 -20.72
CA ALA A 443 -12.72 2.51 -21.62
C ALA A 443 -11.36 3.20 -21.56
N GLY A 444 -10.30 2.47 -21.80
CA GLY A 444 -8.97 3.06 -21.80
C GLY A 444 -7.92 2.19 -22.45
N TYR A 445 -6.78 2.82 -22.64
CA TYR A 445 -5.55 2.24 -23.17
C TYR A 445 -4.40 2.50 -22.21
N ARG A 446 -3.51 1.54 -22.08
CA ARG A 446 -2.22 1.69 -21.38
C ARG A 446 -1.12 0.98 -22.17
N GLY A 447 -0.04 1.72 -22.43
CA GLY A 447 1.24 1.21 -22.90
C GLY A 447 2.30 1.37 -21.81
N ASP A 448 3.09 0.34 -21.52
CA ASP A 448 4.18 0.31 -20.54
C ASP A 448 5.41 -0.31 -21.18
N PHE A 449 6.48 0.47 -21.33
CA PHE A 449 7.66 0.10 -22.13
C PHE A 449 8.90 0.23 -21.26
N GLN A 450 9.50 -0.89 -20.93
CA GLN A 450 10.68 -0.98 -20.08
C GLN A 450 11.86 -1.56 -20.84
N ASN A 451 13.03 -0.90 -20.69
CA ASN A 451 14.32 -1.46 -21.07
C ASN A 451 15.25 -1.40 -19.86
N LEU A 452 16.06 -2.42 -19.69
CA LEU A 452 17.03 -2.53 -18.62
C LEU A 452 18.29 -3.22 -19.13
N THR A 453 19.44 -2.74 -18.67
CA THR A 453 20.73 -3.39 -18.81
C THR A 453 21.32 -3.65 -17.44
N SER A 454 21.99 -4.79 -17.26
CA SER A 454 22.71 -5.14 -16.04
C SER A 454 24.06 -5.73 -16.41
N ASP A 455 25.12 -5.03 -16.05
CA ASP A 455 26.51 -5.48 -16.21
C ASP A 455 27.01 -5.99 -14.86
N PHE A 456 27.43 -7.23 -14.81
CA PHE A 456 28.02 -7.87 -13.64
C PHE A 456 29.48 -8.25 -13.97
N ILE A 457 30.42 -7.75 -13.18
CA ILE A 457 31.85 -7.92 -13.40
C ILE A 457 32.51 -8.44 -12.12
N VAL A 458 33.26 -9.51 -12.20
CA VAL A 458 34.04 -10.08 -11.10
C VAL A 458 35.52 -10.00 -11.40
N THR A 459 36.31 -9.49 -10.46
CA THR A 459 37.78 -9.29 -10.64
C THR A 459 38.53 -9.56 -9.33
N PRO A 460 39.65 -10.31 -9.32
CA PRO A 460 40.09 -11.17 -10.43
C PRO A 460 39.16 -12.36 -10.60
N VAL A 461 39.14 -12.94 -11.79
CA VAL A 461 38.50 -14.23 -12.03
C VAL A 461 39.35 -15.30 -11.38
N SER A 462 38.80 -15.97 -10.36
CA SER A 462 39.54 -16.96 -9.56
C SER A 462 39.72 -18.28 -10.30
N ASP A 463 38.78 -18.63 -11.18
CA ASP A 463 38.81 -19.82 -12.02
C ASP A 463 39.01 -19.40 -13.49
N PRO A 464 40.15 -19.79 -14.12
CA PRO A 464 40.42 -19.44 -15.52
C PRO A 464 39.40 -20.06 -16.51
N ASP A 465 38.74 -21.15 -16.12
CA ASP A 465 37.78 -21.87 -16.96
C ASP A 465 36.32 -21.37 -16.76
N PHE A 466 36.10 -20.54 -15.75
CA PHE A 466 34.78 -19.99 -15.42
C PHE A 466 34.83 -18.50 -15.05
N ASP A 467 34.47 -17.62 -15.97
CA ASP A 467 34.26 -16.20 -15.73
C ASP A 467 32.76 -15.93 -15.40
N PRO A 468 32.39 -15.57 -14.15
CA PRO A 468 31.03 -15.27 -13.80
C PRO A 468 30.55 -13.91 -14.32
N SER A 469 31.44 -13.10 -14.91
CA SER A 469 31.09 -11.78 -15.45
C SER A 469 30.18 -11.93 -16.67
N ASN A 470 29.14 -11.12 -16.75
CA ASN A 470 28.22 -11.14 -17.88
C ASN A 470 27.44 -9.82 -18.01
N ASN A 471 26.79 -9.65 -19.14
CA ASN A 471 25.92 -8.52 -19.46
C ASN A 471 24.55 -9.03 -19.88
N LEU A 472 23.51 -8.48 -19.25
CA LEU A 472 22.11 -8.81 -19.50
C LEU A 472 21.38 -7.59 -20.07
N GLU A 473 20.69 -7.79 -21.21
CA GLU A 473 19.68 -6.86 -21.72
C GLU A 473 18.29 -7.43 -21.51
N PHE A 474 17.42 -6.65 -20.88
CA PHE A 474 16.01 -6.97 -20.66
C PHE A 474 15.11 -5.91 -21.27
N GLY A 475 14.14 -6.33 -22.08
CA GLY A 475 13.11 -5.47 -22.65
C GLY A 475 11.72 -6.04 -22.37
N GLN A 476 10.77 -5.18 -21.97
CA GLN A 476 9.37 -5.58 -21.81
C GLN A 476 8.45 -4.49 -22.34
N ASN A 477 7.58 -4.87 -23.31
CA ASN A 477 6.57 -3.99 -23.87
C ASN A 477 5.18 -4.56 -23.59
N ILE A 478 4.32 -3.76 -22.94
CA ILE A 478 2.95 -4.13 -22.59
C ILE A 478 1.99 -3.18 -23.25
N HIS A 479 1.06 -3.71 -24.03
CA HIS A 479 -0.08 -2.98 -24.58
C HIS A 479 -1.36 -3.53 -23.96
N ALA A 480 -2.17 -2.66 -23.41
CA ALA A 480 -3.40 -3.06 -22.74
C ALA A 480 -4.57 -2.17 -23.13
N PHE A 481 -5.68 -2.79 -23.44
CA PHE A 481 -6.97 -2.16 -23.67
C PHE A 481 -7.98 -2.68 -22.67
N TYR A 482 -8.78 -1.81 -22.09
CA TYR A 482 -9.82 -2.21 -21.18
C TYR A 482 -11.14 -1.51 -21.45
N THR A 483 -12.22 -2.18 -21.05
CA THR A 483 -13.54 -1.61 -20.97
C THR A 483 -14.23 -2.10 -19.72
N GLN A 484 -15.06 -1.25 -19.11
CA GLN A 484 -15.89 -1.67 -17.97
C GLN A 484 -17.22 -0.95 -17.97
N TYR A 485 -18.21 -1.63 -17.41
CA TYR A 485 -19.58 -1.16 -17.32
C TYR A 485 -20.08 -1.34 -15.89
N GLY A 486 -20.49 -0.24 -15.25
CA GLY A 486 -21.05 -0.20 -13.91
C GLY A 486 -22.47 0.29 -13.89
N ASN A 487 -23.29 -0.30 -13.01
CA ASN A 487 -24.66 0.15 -12.78
C ASN A 487 -25.08 -0.04 -11.33
N LYS A 488 -25.89 0.87 -10.81
CA LYS A 488 -26.53 0.78 -9.49
C LYS A 488 -28.05 0.68 -9.65
N LEU A 489 -28.61 -0.47 -9.28
CA LEU A 489 -30.03 -0.77 -9.32
C LEU A 489 -30.56 -0.87 -7.88
N LYS A 490 -31.09 0.22 -7.33
CA LYS A 490 -31.54 0.31 -5.92
C LYS A 490 -30.42 -0.12 -4.94
N GLN A 491 -30.57 -1.28 -4.31
CA GLN A 491 -29.64 -1.86 -3.34
C GLN A 491 -28.50 -2.65 -3.98
N PHE A 492 -28.61 -2.97 -5.28
CA PHE A 492 -27.58 -3.72 -6.00
C PHE A 492 -26.71 -2.78 -6.82
N SER A 493 -25.41 -3.03 -6.81
CA SER A 493 -24.44 -2.39 -7.69
C SER A 493 -23.59 -3.47 -8.34
N PHE A 494 -23.20 -3.27 -9.59
CA PHE A 494 -22.26 -4.18 -10.25
C PHE A 494 -21.31 -3.41 -11.16
N LEU A 495 -20.10 -3.94 -11.28
CA LEU A 495 -19.06 -3.46 -12.19
C LEU A 495 -18.50 -4.67 -12.93
N LEU A 496 -18.69 -4.71 -14.24
CA LEU A 496 -18.20 -5.76 -15.14
C LEU A 496 -17.08 -5.16 -15.98
N GLY A 497 -15.92 -5.77 -16.00
CA GLY A 497 -14.77 -5.28 -16.73
C GLY A 497 -14.06 -6.37 -17.51
N LEU A 498 -13.48 -5.99 -18.63
CA LEU A 498 -12.63 -6.83 -19.45
C LEU A 498 -11.38 -6.05 -19.87
N ARG A 499 -10.23 -6.66 -19.69
CA ARG A 499 -8.93 -6.13 -20.12
C ARG A 499 -8.21 -7.14 -20.99
N LEU A 500 -7.66 -6.69 -22.09
CA LEU A 500 -6.79 -7.44 -22.98
C LEU A 500 -5.37 -6.89 -22.84
N GLU A 501 -4.40 -7.74 -22.54
CA GLU A 501 -2.99 -7.36 -22.51
C GLU A 501 -2.18 -8.21 -23.49
N THR A 502 -1.36 -7.55 -24.30
CA THR A 502 -0.29 -8.18 -25.07
C THR A 502 1.05 -7.76 -24.47
N THR A 503 1.90 -8.73 -24.20
CA THR A 503 3.21 -8.51 -23.59
C THR A 503 4.27 -9.17 -24.45
N ASP A 504 5.30 -8.39 -24.83
CA ASP A 504 6.51 -8.87 -25.50
C ASP A 504 7.68 -8.74 -24.52
N VAL A 505 8.41 -9.81 -24.28
CA VAL A 505 9.59 -9.87 -23.40
C VAL A 505 10.80 -10.30 -24.20
N LYS A 506 11.92 -9.62 -23.96
CA LYS A 506 13.23 -9.93 -24.54
C LYS A 506 14.24 -10.06 -23.42
N VAL A 507 14.96 -11.18 -23.39
CA VAL A 507 16.05 -11.43 -22.43
C VAL A 507 17.26 -11.86 -23.25
N ARG A 508 18.33 -11.11 -23.18
CA ARG A 508 19.56 -11.36 -23.94
C ARG A 508 20.75 -11.37 -22.99
N LEU A 509 21.53 -12.44 -23.07
CA LEU A 509 22.78 -12.61 -22.36
C LEU A 509 23.92 -12.43 -23.37
N LEU A 510 24.61 -11.32 -23.29
CA LEU A 510 25.60 -10.96 -24.31
C LEU A 510 26.90 -11.78 -24.18
N GLY A 511 27.30 -12.17 -22.95
CA GLY A 511 28.47 -12.98 -22.71
C GLY A 511 28.37 -14.41 -23.27
N THR A 512 27.20 -15.05 -23.13
CA THR A 512 26.95 -16.41 -23.64
C THR A 512 26.22 -16.42 -24.98
N ASN A 513 25.80 -15.25 -25.49
CA ASN A 513 25.01 -15.10 -26.71
C ASN A 513 23.66 -15.85 -26.68
N GLU A 514 23.10 -16.02 -25.48
CA GLU A 514 21.80 -16.65 -25.27
C GLU A 514 20.66 -15.62 -25.39
N ASN A 515 19.60 -16.00 -26.09
CA ASN A 515 18.42 -15.18 -26.30
C ASN A 515 17.17 -15.95 -25.90
N ASN A 516 16.32 -15.33 -25.06
CA ASN A 516 15.04 -15.88 -24.66
C ASN A 516 13.94 -14.82 -24.85
N ASP A 517 13.38 -14.79 -26.06
CA ASP A 517 12.31 -13.86 -26.43
C ASP A 517 10.97 -14.60 -26.42
N PHE A 518 9.96 -14.03 -25.76
CA PHE A 518 8.61 -14.60 -25.74
C PHE A 518 7.53 -13.53 -25.72
N SER A 519 6.36 -13.89 -26.25
CA SER A 519 5.20 -13.01 -26.33
C SER A 519 3.93 -13.76 -25.95
N TYR A 520 3.00 -13.08 -25.30
CA TYR A 520 1.70 -13.63 -24.96
C TYR A 520 0.62 -12.56 -24.97
N THR A 521 -0.62 -12.99 -25.27
CA THR A 521 -1.82 -12.14 -25.23
C THR A 521 -2.87 -12.81 -24.37
N GLU A 522 -3.36 -12.10 -23.35
CA GLU A 522 -4.23 -12.65 -22.33
C GLU A 522 -5.42 -11.73 -21.99
N LEU A 523 -6.55 -12.37 -21.65
CA LEU A 523 -7.76 -11.70 -21.19
C LEU A 523 -7.89 -11.74 -19.66
N PHE A 524 -8.24 -10.61 -19.08
CA PHE A 524 -8.40 -10.40 -17.64
C PHE A 524 -9.81 -9.88 -17.32
N PRO A 525 -10.79 -10.79 -17.17
CA PRO A 525 -12.12 -10.41 -16.75
C PRO A 525 -12.17 -10.03 -15.27
N THR A 526 -13.04 -9.08 -14.93
CA THR A 526 -13.34 -8.65 -13.56
C THR A 526 -14.85 -8.51 -13.36
N VAL A 527 -15.32 -8.94 -12.19
CA VAL A 527 -16.71 -8.81 -11.77
C VAL A 527 -16.75 -8.37 -10.32
N ASN A 528 -17.39 -7.24 -10.05
CA ASN A 528 -17.65 -6.79 -8.69
C ASN A 528 -19.16 -6.56 -8.52
N ILE A 529 -19.77 -7.18 -7.51
CA ILE A 529 -21.17 -7.06 -7.18
C ILE A 529 -21.29 -6.59 -5.74
N GLY A 530 -22.06 -5.54 -5.51
CA GLY A 530 -22.39 -5.03 -4.20
C GLY A 530 -23.88 -5.14 -3.90
N PHE A 531 -24.23 -5.48 -2.67
CA PHE A 531 -25.60 -5.48 -2.16
C PHE A 531 -25.69 -4.71 -0.84
N GLU A 532 -26.34 -3.57 -0.86
CA GLU A 532 -26.61 -2.73 0.32
C GLU A 532 -27.91 -3.21 0.99
N ALA A 533 -27.81 -4.19 1.91
CA ALA A 533 -28.99 -4.71 2.60
C ALA A 533 -29.67 -3.63 3.44
N THR A 534 -28.88 -2.76 4.06
CA THR A 534 -29.29 -1.54 4.77
C THR A 534 -28.20 -0.47 4.62
N GLU A 535 -28.46 0.76 5.06
CA GLU A 535 -27.44 1.84 5.12
C GLU A 535 -26.19 1.46 5.98
N LYS A 536 -26.30 0.42 6.80
CA LYS A 536 -25.25 -0.02 7.73
C LYS A 536 -24.65 -1.37 7.35
N GLN A 537 -25.30 -2.13 6.48
CA GLN A 537 -24.91 -3.50 6.12
C GLN A 537 -24.80 -3.65 4.63
N SER A 538 -23.65 -4.11 4.17
CA SER A 538 -23.41 -4.40 2.76
C SER A 538 -22.62 -5.69 2.57
N TYR A 539 -22.88 -6.34 1.44
CA TYR A 539 -22.19 -7.52 0.96
C TYR A 539 -21.51 -7.20 -0.35
N THR A 540 -20.36 -7.80 -0.59
CA THR A 540 -19.62 -7.66 -1.85
C THR A 540 -19.19 -9.04 -2.35
N LEU A 541 -19.25 -9.24 -3.66
CA LEU A 541 -18.71 -10.41 -4.33
C LEU A 541 -17.79 -9.91 -5.44
N GLY A 542 -16.52 -10.26 -5.37
CA GLY A 542 -15.50 -9.91 -6.34
C GLY A 542 -14.95 -11.14 -7.03
N TYR A 543 -14.73 -11.06 -8.33
CA TYR A 543 -13.94 -11.98 -9.12
C TYR A 543 -12.96 -11.21 -9.98
N SER A 544 -11.71 -11.67 -10.04
CA SER A 544 -10.73 -11.16 -11.00
C SER A 544 -9.75 -12.24 -11.42
N ARG A 545 -9.38 -12.25 -12.71
CA ARG A 545 -8.21 -12.96 -13.22
C ARG A 545 -7.05 -12.00 -13.30
N ARG A 546 -5.88 -12.40 -12.80
CA ARG A 546 -4.68 -11.57 -12.72
C ARG A 546 -3.44 -12.39 -13.03
N LEU A 547 -2.31 -11.70 -13.24
CA LEU A 547 -1.03 -12.36 -13.48
C LEU A 547 0.08 -11.84 -12.55
N ARG A 548 1.15 -12.62 -12.44
CA ARG A 548 2.45 -12.23 -11.91
C ARG A 548 3.49 -12.49 -12.97
N ARG A 549 4.16 -11.45 -13.44
CA ARG A 549 5.32 -11.56 -14.32
C ARG A 549 6.55 -11.97 -13.52
N PRO A 550 7.47 -12.77 -14.09
CA PRO A 550 8.79 -12.94 -13.51
C PRO A 550 9.44 -11.56 -13.37
N ARG A 551 10.02 -11.29 -12.21
CA ARG A 551 10.80 -10.07 -12.03
C ARG A 551 12.12 -10.21 -12.79
N PHE A 552 12.69 -9.10 -13.25
CA PHE A 552 13.96 -9.06 -13.96
C PHE A 552 15.04 -9.93 -13.26
N TRP A 553 15.29 -9.73 -11.98
CA TRP A 553 16.31 -10.47 -11.22
C TRP A 553 16.00 -11.98 -11.04
N TYR A 554 14.76 -12.43 -11.27
CA TYR A 554 14.45 -13.87 -11.39
C TYR A 554 14.83 -14.43 -12.75
N LEU A 555 14.89 -13.59 -13.80
CA LEU A 555 15.31 -13.98 -15.14
C LEU A 555 16.83 -13.87 -15.32
N ASN A 556 17.51 -13.14 -14.43
CA ASN A 556 18.95 -12.93 -14.46
C ASN A 556 19.68 -14.19 -13.98
N PRO A 557 20.37 -14.95 -14.85
CA PRO A 557 21.04 -16.22 -14.49
C PRO A 557 22.37 -16.03 -13.79
N PHE A 558 22.80 -14.79 -13.47
CA PHE A 558 24.05 -14.53 -12.78
C PHE A 558 24.02 -15.11 -11.37
N GLU A 559 25.14 -15.71 -10.99
CA GLU A 559 25.28 -16.32 -9.67
C GLU A 559 25.69 -15.28 -8.65
N SER A 560 24.98 -15.26 -7.50
CA SER A 560 25.33 -14.37 -6.40
C SER A 560 26.67 -14.76 -5.78
N ARG A 561 27.48 -13.79 -5.36
CA ARG A 561 28.80 -13.99 -4.80
C ARG A 561 28.88 -13.72 -3.27
N ASN A 562 27.73 -13.52 -2.62
CA ASN A 562 27.65 -13.20 -1.19
C ASN A 562 28.01 -14.39 -0.26
N SER A 563 27.98 -15.60 -0.80
CA SER A 563 28.37 -16.84 -0.13
C SER A 563 28.97 -17.80 -1.16
N GLN A 564 29.98 -18.56 -0.76
CA GLN A 564 30.56 -19.57 -1.64
C GLN A 564 29.65 -20.81 -1.74
N ASN A 565 28.91 -21.13 -0.66
CA ASN A 565 28.17 -22.38 -0.55
C ASN A 565 26.65 -22.22 -0.68
N ILE A 566 26.14 -20.97 -0.73
CA ILE A 566 24.72 -20.67 -0.96
C ILE A 566 24.64 -19.64 -2.08
N ILE A 567 24.32 -20.09 -3.27
CA ILE A 567 24.31 -19.31 -4.50
C ILE A 567 22.87 -19.08 -4.94
N PHE A 568 22.48 -17.83 -5.18
CA PHE A 568 21.26 -17.52 -5.90
C PHE A 568 21.55 -17.41 -7.40
N LYS A 569 20.72 -18.05 -8.22
CA LYS A 569 20.78 -18.01 -9.68
C LYS A 569 19.37 -17.84 -10.23
N GLY A 570 19.15 -16.89 -11.12
CA GLY A 570 17.87 -16.72 -11.78
C GLY A 570 17.65 -17.74 -12.93
N ASN A 571 16.44 -17.73 -13.47
CA ASN A 571 16.02 -18.67 -14.52
C ASN A 571 15.33 -17.90 -15.66
N PRO A 572 15.98 -17.71 -16.81
CA PRO A 572 15.40 -16.97 -17.94
C PRO A 572 14.21 -17.66 -18.61
N ALA A 573 13.99 -18.97 -18.35
CA ALA A 573 12.87 -19.73 -18.90
C ALA A 573 11.55 -19.59 -18.13
N LEU A 574 11.48 -18.71 -17.12
CA LEU A 574 10.27 -18.50 -16.34
C LEU A 574 9.14 -17.90 -17.17
N ILE A 575 7.95 -18.46 -17.00
CA ILE A 575 6.69 -17.95 -17.56
C ILE A 575 5.81 -17.29 -16.47
N PRO A 576 4.86 -16.42 -16.86
CA PRO A 576 3.97 -15.77 -15.89
C PRO A 576 3.08 -16.76 -15.10
N THR A 577 2.86 -16.45 -13.82
CA THR A 577 1.82 -17.07 -13.00
C THR A 577 0.47 -16.41 -13.30
N PHE A 578 -0.60 -17.20 -13.49
CA PHE A 578 -1.96 -16.69 -13.62
C PHE A 578 -2.80 -17.09 -12.40
N THR A 579 -3.62 -16.16 -11.90
CA THR A 579 -4.43 -16.39 -10.70
C THR A 579 -5.87 -15.95 -10.93
N ASN A 580 -6.81 -16.84 -10.61
CA ASN A 580 -8.23 -16.54 -10.46
C ASN A 580 -8.56 -16.30 -8.99
N SER A 581 -9.12 -15.15 -8.65
CA SER A 581 -9.42 -14.74 -7.28
C SER A 581 -10.92 -14.51 -7.10
N PHE A 582 -11.48 -15.05 -6.01
CA PHE A 582 -12.86 -14.84 -5.56
C PHE A 582 -12.82 -14.24 -4.14
N ASP A 583 -13.62 -13.22 -3.88
CA ASP A 583 -13.71 -12.54 -2.60
C ASP A 583 -15.16 -12.27 -2.23
N LEU A 584 -15.63 -12.78 -1.09
CA LEU A 584 -16.96 -12.50 -0.55
C LEU A 584 -16.81 -11.68 0.73
N GLY A 585 -17.21 -10.42 0.68
CA GLY A 585 -17.09 -9.47 1.77
C GLY A 585 -18.41 -9.13 2.45
N TYR A 586 -18.35 -8.85 3.74
CA TYR A 586 -19.44 -8.35 4.57
C TYR A 586 -18.98 -7.15 5.41
N LEU A 587 -19.67 -6.03 5.30
CA LEU A 587 -19.46 -4.83 6.10
C LEU A 587 -20.69 -4.55 6.97
N ASN A 588 -20.46 -4.25 8.27
CA ASN A 588 -21.53 -3.85 9.18
C ASN A 588 -21.08 -2.71 10.11
N ARG A 589 -21.92 -1.67 10.23
CA ARG A 589 -21.72 -0.51 11.10
C ARG A 589 -22.72 -0.56 12.25
N ILE A 590 -22.25 -0.91 13.46
CA ILE A 590 -23.06 -1.09 14.66
C ILE A 590 -22.72 0.03 15.65
N GLY A 591 -23.42 1.15 15.60
CA GLY A 591 -23.12 2.30 16.44
C GLY A 591 -21.71 2.82 16.26
N LYS A 592 -20.84 2.61 17.26
CA LYS A 592 -19.42 3.03 17.26
C LYS A 592 -18.46 1.95 16.72
N LEU A 593 -18.97 0.80 16.33
CA LEU A 593 -18.21 -0.34 15.85
C LEU A 593 -18.44 -0.51 14.35
N THR A 594 -17.36 -0.60 13.58
CA THR A 594 -17.38 -1.03 12.18
C THR A 594 -16.69 -2.38 12.08
N LEU A 595 -17.37 -3.36 11.52
CA LEU A 595 -16.88 -4.71 11.28
C LEU A 595 -16.81 -4.95 9.77
N ASN A 596 -15.70 -5.52 9.30
CA ASN A 596 -15.57 -6.05 7.96
C ASN A 596 -15.03 -7.48 8.05
N ALA A 597 -15.69 -8.40 7.38
CA ALA A 597 -15.26 -9.79 7.26
C ALA A 597 -15.23 -10.18 5.78
N SER A 598 -14.29 -11.01 5.37
CA SER A 598 -14.28 -11.59 4.03
C SER A 598 -13.77 -13.02 4.02
N VAL A 599 -14.30 -13.81 3.09
CA VAL A 599 -13.81 -15.14 2.74
C VAL A 599 -13.30 -15.04 1.31
N TYR A 600 -12.13 -15.61 1.05
CA TYR A 600 -11.52 -15.56 -0.27
C TYR A 600 -10.95 -16.89 -0.71
N TYR A 601 -10.92 -17.10 -2.02
CA TYR A 601 -10.29 -18.23 -2.68
C TYR A 601 -9.46 -17.73 -3.88
N GLN A 602 -8.26 -18.27 -4.03
CA GLN A 602 -7.35 -17.98 -5.14
C GLN A 602 -6.82 -19.30 -5.69
N HIS A 603 -6.88 -19.46 -7.00
CA HIS A 603 -6.26 -20.56 -7.72
C HIS A 603 -5.22 -20.02 -8.69
N SER A 604 -3.96 -20.42 -8.52
CA SER A 604 -2.82 -19.98 -9.31
C SER A 604 -2.26 -21.14 -10.13
N THR A 605 -1.93 -20.91 -11.38
CA THR A 605 -1.23 -21.84 -12.27
C THR A 605 0.16 -21.29 -12.61
N ASN A 606 1.12 -22.17 -12.90
CA ASN A 606 2.52 -21.83 -13.16
C ASN A 606 3.12 -20.97 -12.02
N ASN A 607 2.86 -21.37 -10.77
CA ASN A 607 3.28 -20.59 -9.61
C ASN A 607 4.80 -20.49 -9.53
N ILE A 608 5.36 -19.28 -9.58
CA ILE A 608 6.79 -19.04 -9.45
C ILE A 608 7.20 -19.22 -8.00
N SER A 609 8.01 -20.24 -7.73
CA SER A 609 8.52 -20.60 -6.40
C SER A 609 10.04 -20.67 -6.42
N ARG A 610 10.67 -20.28 -5.31
CA ARG A 610 12.12 -20.45 -5.13
C ARG A 610 12.37 -21.82 -4.54
N VAL A 611 13.24 -22.58 -5.16
CA VAL A 611 13.68 -23.90 -4.72
C VAL A 611 15.17 -23.90 -4.43
N THR A 612 15.60 -24.78 -3.55
CA THR A 612 17.01 -25.01 -3.23
C THR A 612 17.35 -26.44 -3.62
N ARG A 613 18.40 -26.61 -4.42
CA ARG A 613 18.98 -27.91 -4.76
C ARG A 613 20.44 -27.96 -4.36
N GLN A 614 20.95 -29.13 -4.15
CA GLN A 614 22.38 -29.39 -3.92
C GLN A 614 23.08 -29.59 -5.26
N GLU A 615 24.29 -29.06 -5.36
CA GLU A 615 25.24 -29.28 -6.46
C GLU A 615 26.61 -29.49 -5.84
N ILE A 616 27.40 -30.40 -6.40
CA ILE A 616 28.79 -30.56 -5.98
C ILE A 616 29.66 -29.78 -6.97
N ARG A 617 30.53 -28.94 -6.44
CA ARG A 617 31.48 -28.15 -7.20
C ARG A 617 32.87 -28.24 -6.63
N GLU A 618 33.86 -28.25 -7.51
CA GLU A 618 35.26 -28.16 -7.09
C GLU A 618 35.50 -26.69 -6.66
N ILE A 619 35.85 -26.50 -5.39
CA ILE A 619 36.21 -25.18 -4.83
C ILE A 619 37.60 -25.36 -4.17
N ASN A 620 38.57 -24.61 -4.66
CA ASN A 620 39.96 -24.66 -4.14
C ASN A 620 40.57 -26.09 -4.19
N GLY A 621 40.21 -26.91 -5.20
CA GLY A 621 40.67 -28.26 -5.35
C GLY A 621 39.99 -29.32 -4.47
N ASN A 622 38.90 -28.99 -3.79
CA ASN A 622 38.08 -29.89 -3.01
C ASN A 622 36.63 -29.92 -3.56
N ASP A 623 36.00 -31.08 -3.55
CA ASP A 623 34.61 -31.25 -3.88
C ASP A 623 33.73 -30.70 -2.74
N GLU A 624 33.11 -29.55 -2.97
CA GLU A 624 32.28 -28.86 -1.99
C GLU A 624 30.77 -28.94 -2.32
N SER A 625 29.96 -29.12 -1.30
CA SER A 625 28.50 -29.07 -1.43
C SER A 625 28.00 -27.64 -1.49
N VAL A 626 27.46 -27.26 -2.62
CA VAL A 626 26.90 -25.92 -2.89
C VAL A 626 25.38 -26.00 -2.99
N LEU A 627 24.69 -25.10 -2.30
CA LEU A 627 23.23 -24.96 -2.35
C LEU A 627 22.83 -23.90 -3.38
N ILE A 628 22.27 -24.34 -4.50
CA ILE A 628 21.75 -23.44 -5.55
C ILE A 628 20.30 -23.12 -5.26
N ARG A 629 20.01 -21.83 -5.09
CA ARG A 629 18.65 -21.29 -4.95
C ARG A 629 18.20 -20.67 -6.27
N GLU A 630 17.15 -21.24 -6.86
CA GLU A 630 16.65 -20.79 -8.14
C GLU A 630 15.12 -20.67 -8.16
N PRO A 631 14.55 -19.72 -8.95
CA PRO A 631 13.12 -19.63 -9.16
C PRO A 631 12.71 -20.60 -10.27
N ILE A 632 11.59 -21.33 -10.04
CA ILE A 632 10.99 -22.23 -11.01
C ILE A 632 9.48 -22.02 -11.09
N ASN A 633 8.83 -22.47 -12.16
CA ASN A 633 7.39 -22.58 -12.23
C ASN A 633 6.94 -23.92 -11.67
N LEU A 634 6.27 -23.93 -10.50
CA LEU A 634 5.54 -25.09 -9.99
C LEU A 634 4.14 -25.16 -10.58
N ALA A 635 3.48 -26.34 -10.53
CA ALA A 635 2.22 -26.56 -11.24
C ALA A 635 1.08 -25.63 -10.79
N SER A 636 0.70 -25.67 -9.52
CA SER A 636 -0.42 -24.87 -9.01
C SER A 636 -0.30 -24.50 -7.54
N GLU A 637 -1.05 -23.48 -7.14
CA GLU A 637 -1.28 -23.13 -5.74
C GLU A 637 -2.76 -22.78 -5.53
N ASP A 638 -3.40 -23.44 -4.57
CA ASP A 638 -4.72 -23.12 -4.06
C ASP A 638 -4.61 -22.43 -2.71
N ARG A 639 -5.18 -21.23 -2.58
CA ARG A 639 -5.20 -20.46 -1.33
C ARG A 639 -6.61 -20.06 -0.96
N TYR A 640 -7.03 -20.41 0.24
CA TYR A 640 -8.32 -19.98 0.78
C TYR A 640 -8.18 -19.47 2.19
N GLY A 641 -8.98 -18.49 2.54
CA GLY A 641 -8.85 -17.85 3.85
C GLY A 641 -10.03 -17.01 4.27
N PHE A 642 -9.94 -16.60 5.53
CA PHE A 642 -10.88 -15.72 6.19
C PHE A 642 -10.15 -14.51 6.73
N GLU A 643 -10.72 -13.32 6.51
CA GLU A 643 -10.20 -12.07 7.02
C GLU A 643 -11.27 -11.33 7.82
N PHE A 644 -10.85 -10.72 8.92
CA PHE A 644 -11.70 -9.92 9.79
C PHE A 644 -10.98 -8.63 10.17
N THR A 645 -11.68 -7.50 10.09
CA THR A 645 -11.18 -6.18 10.52
C THR A 645 -12.25 -5.47 11.33
N SER A 646 -11.87 -4.87 12.46
CA SER A 646 -12.76 -4.12 13.32
C SER A 646 -12.19 -2.74 13.68
N ASN A 647 -13.06 -1.71 13.69
CA ASN A 647 -12.76 -0.38 14.20
C ASN A 647 -13.78 -0.04 15.29
N TYR A 648 -13.33 0.18 16.52
CA TYR A 648 -14.19 0.51 17.64
C TYR A 648 -13.83 1.83 18.30
N ASN A 649 -14.67 2.84 18.14
CA ASN A 649 -14.56 4.14 18.79
C ASN A 649 -15.26 4.12 20.14
N ALA A 650 -14.66 3.51 21.18
CA ALA A 650 -15.27 3.33 22.49
C ALA A 650 -15.69 4.68 23.10
N SER A 651 -14.83 5.70 22.97
CA SER A 651 -15.10 7.07 23.38
C SER A 651 -14.33 8.06 22.51
N LYS A 652 -14.48 9.38 22.76
CA LYS A 652 -13.64 10.41 22.12
C LYS A 652 -12.14 10.27 22.47
N LYS A 653 -11.84 9.59 23.58
CA LYS A 653 -10.46 9.43 24.11
C LYS A 653 -9.89 8.03 23.87
N VAL A 654 -10.69 7.05 23.47
CA VAL A 654 -10.27 5.65 23.38
C VAL A 654 -10.77 5.04 22.08
N ARG A 655 -9.84 4.51 21.28
CA ARG A 655 -10.09 3.79 20.03
C ARG A 655 -9.33 2.47 20.02
N PHE A 656 -9.94 1.47 19.43
CA PHE A 656 -9.35 0.17 19.18
C PHE A 656 -9.53 -0.20 17.71
N ASP A 657 -8.47 -0.69 17.09
CA ASP A 657 -8.50 -1.26 15.75
C ASP A 657 -7.93 -2.68 15.82
N GLY A 658 -8.61 -3.63 15.22
CA GLY A 658 -8.16 -5.02 15.17
C GLY A 658 -8.24 -5.58 13.76
N SER A 659 -7.30 -6.46 13.40
CA SER A 659 -7.38 -7.27 12.18
C SER A 659 -6.87 -8.68 12.44
N PHE A 660 -7.51 -9.64 11.79
CA PHE A 660 -7.15 -11.05 11.83
C PHE A 660 -7.31 -11.63 10.44
N ASN A 661 -6.32 -12.37 9.98
CA ASN A 661 -6.36 -13.13 8.73
C ASN A 661 -5.87 -14.54 9.00
N LEU A 662 -6.63 -15.55 8.57
CA LEU A 662 -6.28 -16.96 8.61
C LEU A 662 -6.39 -17.48 7.19
N PHE A 663 -5.37 -18.21 6.72
CA PHE A 663 -5.39 -18.83 5.40
C PHE A 663 -4.72 -20.20 5.42
N ASN A 664 -5.11 -21.03 4.48
CA ASN A 664 -4.39 -22.21 4.06
C ASN A 664 -3.95 -22.04 2.60
N SER A 665 -2.72 -22.40 2.27
CA SER A 665 -2.21 -22.51 0.91
C SER A 665 -1.71 -23.91 0.66
N ARG A 666 -2.19 -24.52 -0.42
CA ARG A 666 -1.75 -25.82 -0.90
C ARG A 666 -1.05 -25.62 -2.23
N THR A 667 0.23 -25.96 -2.28
CA THR A 667 1.05 -25.93 -3.50
C THR A 667 1.21 -27.37 -3.97
N GLU A 668 1.10 -27.58 -5.28
CA GLU A 668 1.37 -28.84 -5.95
C GLU A 668 2.47 -28.63 -6.99
N GLY A 669 3.38 -29.59 -7.12
CA GLY A 669 4.39 -29.54 -8.14
C GLY A 669 5.57 -30.46 -7.87
N ILE A 670 6.11 -30.96 -8.96
CA ILE A 670 7.29 -31.80 -9.01
C ILE A 670 8.41 -30.99 -9.64
N TYR A 671 9.58 -31.02 -9.03
CA TYR A 671 10.80 -30.41 -9.56
C TYR A 671 11.78 -31.50 -9.99
N THR A 672 12.20 -31.44 -11.25
CA THR A 672 13.14 -32.38 -11.83
C THR A 672 14.38 -31.63 -12.29
N TYR A 673 15.55 -32.10 -11.91
CA TYR A 673 16.83 -31.52 -12.28
C TYR A 673 17.90 -32.59 -12.48
N ASN A 674 18.96 -32.24 -13.20
CA ASN A 674 20.11 -33.09 -13.41
C ASN A 674 21.11 -32.87 -12.25
N PHE A 675 21.57 -33.97 -11.64
CA PHE A 675 22.63 -33.99 -10.64
C PHE A 675 23.82 -34.71 -11.23
N LEU A 676 24.96 -34.06 -11.25
CA LEU A 676 26.24 -34.67 -11.64
C LEU A 676 26.92 -35.23 -10.38
N ASP A 677 27.14 -36.53 -10.36
CA ASP A 677 27.92 -37.18 -9.31
C ASP A 677 29.40 -37.01 -9.63
N PRO A 678 30.17 -36.31 -8.78
CA PRO A 678 31.58 -36.05 -9.06
C PRO A 678 32.45 -37.33 -8.99
N ASP A 679 32.08 -38.31 -8.14
CA ASP A 679 32.83 -39.53 -7.97
C ASP A 679 32.71 -40.45 -9.17
N THR A 680 31.56 -40.50 -9.80
CA THR A 680 31.26 -41.37 -10.94
C THR A 680 31.25 -40.65 -12.27
N ASN A 681 31.17 -39.33 -12.27
CA ASN A 681 30.93 -38.44 -13.45
C ASN A 681 29.68 -38.86 -14.23
N GLU A 682 28.69 -39.45 -13.55
CA GLU A 682 27.40 -39.84 -14.11
C GLU A 682 26.35 -38.78 -13.77
N THR A 683 25.56 -38.41 -14.79
CA THR A 683 24.42 -37.51 -14.59
C THR A 683 23.18 -38.31 -14.25
N THR A 684 22.64 -38.07 -13.07
CA THR A 684 21.39 -38.68 -12.57
C THR A 684 20.26 -37.65 -12.60
N VAL A 685 19.08 -38.04 -13.11
CA VAL A 685 17.87 -37.22 -13.04
C VAL A 685 17.23 -37.38 -11.67
N ILE A 686 17.21 -36.30 -10.90
CA ILE A 686 16.55 -36.25 -9.59
C ILE A 686 15.17 -35.64 -9.74
N THR A 687 14.19 -36.22 -9.05
CA THR A 687 12.79 -35.75 -9.06
C THR A 687 12.31 -35.60 -7.63
N ASP A 688 12.02 -34.35 -7.24
CA ASP A 688 11.53 -33.99 -5.89
C ASP A 688 10.07 -33.60 -5.93
N ASP A 689 9.25 -34.15 -5.04
CA ASP A 689 7.91 -33.65 -4.78
C ASP A 689 8.00 -32.44 -3.83
N LEU A 690 7.66 -31.26 -4.33
CA LEU A 690 7.63 -30.03 -3.58
C LEU A 690 6.20 -29.63 -3.20
N GLY A 691 5.25 -30.54 -3.29
CA GLY A 691 3.89 -30.38 -2.78
C GLY A 691 3.87 -30.08 -1.28
N ASN A 692 3.06 -29.10 -0.87
CA ASN A 692 2.97 -28.72 0.55
C ASN A 692 1.62 -28.07 0.86
N SER A 693 1.16 -28.25 2.10
CA SER A 693 -0.01 -27.54 2.64
C SER A 693 0.38 -26.75 3.88
N ASN A 694 0.17 -25.45 3.83
CA ASN A 694 0.56 -24.52 4.88
C ASN A 694 -0.65 -23.77 5.42
N THR A 695 -0.87 -23.83 6.74
CA THR A 695 -1.86 -23.00 7.44
C THR A 695 -1.15 -21.94 8.25
N SER A 696 -1.41 -20.67 7.93
CA SER A 696 -0.82 -19.55 8.63
C SER A 696 -1.85 -18.49 8.97
N TRP A 697 -1.53 -17.64 9.96
CA TRP A 697 -2.44 -16.59 10.40
C TRP A 697 -1.69 -15.33 10.82
N ARG A 698 -2.42 -14.24 10.83
CA ARG A 698 -1.91 -12.96 11.27
C ARG A 698 -2.93 -12.24 12.12
N ALA A 699 -2.49 -11.72 13.26
CA ALA A 699 -3.29 -10.88 14.14
C ALA A 699 -2.60 -9.54 14.36
N ARG A 700 -3.40 -8.46 14.38
CA ARG A 700 -2.95 -7.12 14.75
C ARG A 700 -3.98 -6.48 15.66
N PHE A 701 -3.48 -5.81 16.68
CA PHE A 701 -4.30 -5.00 17.60
C PHE A 701 -3.63 -3.64 17.78
N ASN A 702 -4.39 -2.58 17.65
CA ASN A 702 -3.97 -1.21 17.87
C ASN A 702 -4.90 -0.54 18.87
N ALA A 703 -4.33 0.07 19.88
CA ALA A 703 -5.04 0.86 20.89
C ALA A 703 -4.52 2.30 20.87
N ARG A 704 -5.43 3.26 20.86
CA ARG A 704 -5.13 4.68 20.99
C ARG A 704 -5.91 5.29 22.13
N VAL A 705 -5.20 5.94 23.05
CA VAL A 705 -5.75 6.51 24.27
C VAL A 705 -5.25 7.94 24.45
N THR A 706 -6.17 8.88 24.66
CA THR A 706 -5.81 10.24 25.07
C THR A 706 -5.67 10.29 26.58
N LEU A 707 -4.45 10.45 27.05
CA LEU A 707 -4.05 10.59 28.46
C LEU A 707 -4.31 12.03 28.97
N PRO A 708 -4.17 12.29 30.30
CA PRO A 708 -4.12 13.65 30.84
C PRO A 708 -3.08 14.53 30.10
N TYR A 709 -3.25 15.85 30.15
CA TYR A 709 -2.41 16.84 29.46
C TYR A 709 -2.39 16.73 27.94
N ALA A 710 -3.46 16.13 27.33
CA ALA A 710 -3.59 15.93 25.89
C ALA A 710 -2.40 15.16 25.28
N ILE A 711 -1.83 14.21 26.01
CA ILE A 711 -0.83 13.27 25.49
C ILE A 711 -1.61 12.13 24.85
N GLU A 712 -1.34 11.85 23.58
CA GLU A 712 -1.89 10.67 22.90
C GLU A 712 -0.91 9.51 23.05
N TRP A 713 -1.39 8.39 23.54
CA TRP A 713 -0.67 7.12 23.61
C TRP A 713 -1.23 6.18 22.58
N GLN A 714 -0.35 5.56 21.79
CA GLN A 714 -0.69 4.51 20.84
C GLN A 714 0.18 3.27 21.08
N THR A 715 -0.45 2.11 21.15
CA THR A 715 0.21 0.81 21.21
C THR A 715 -0.25 -0.03 20.05
N ARG A 716 0.68 -0.70 19.39
CA ARG A 716 0.39 -1.69 18.36
C ARG A 716 1.06 -3.01 18.72
N LEU A 717 0.28 -4.08 18.71
CA LEU A 717 0.73 -5.45 18.82
C LEU A 717 0.47 -6.15 17.50
N SER A 718 1.42 -6.92 17.01
CA SER A 718 1.26 -7.74 15.82
C SER A 718 1.90 -9.11 16.02
N TYR A 719 1.23 -10.12 15.51
CA TYR A 719 1.73 -11.48 15.44
C TYR A 719 1.54 -12.02 14.04
N ARG A 720 2.61 -12.59 13.47
CA ARG A 720 2.59 -13.40 12.27
C ARG A 720 2.79 -14.85 12.70
N GLY A 721 1.87 -15.72 12.30
CA GLY A 721 1.98 -17.16 12.54
C GLY A 721 3.15 -17.79 11.75
N PRO A 722 3.48 -19.05 12.04
CA PRO A 722 4.48 -19.78 11.28
C PRO A 722 4.07 -19.92 9.81
N ASN A 723 5.06 -20.13 8.95
CA ASN A 723 4.86 -20.34 7.52
C ASN A 723 5.72 -21.52 7.07
N GLU A 724 5.14 -22.42 6.29
CA GLU A 724 5.77 -23.65 5.88
C GLU A 724 5.72 -23.84 4.36
N SER A 725 6.78 -24.38 3.80
CA SER A 725 6.86 -24.91 2.44
C SER A 725 7.48 -26.30 2.44
N ALA A 726 7.62 -26.93 1.29
CA ALA A 726 8.29 -28.22 1.20
C ALA A 726 9.74 -28.18 1.74
N GLN A 727 10.41 -27.05 1.58
CA GLN A 727 11.82 -26.86 1.92
C GLN A 727 12.09 -25.91 3.10
N ASN A 728 11.06 -25.24 3.66
CA ASN A 728 11.27 -24.23 4.69
C ASN A 728 10.17 -24.22 5.75
N VAL A 729 10.57 -24.05 7.01
CA VAL A 729 9.67 -23.79 8.14
C VAL A 729 10.14 -22.52 8.83
N THR A 730 9.37 -21.45 8.73
CA THR A 730 9.63 -20.19 9.43
C THR A 730 8.75 -20.08 10.67
N LYS A 731 9.36 -19.83 11.84
CA LYS A 731 8.65 -19.66 13.12
C LYS A 731 7.84 -18.35 13.15
N GLY A 732 6.81 -18.31 14.01
CA GLY A 732 5.99 -17.12 14.19
C GLY A 732 6.77 -15.96 14.80
N ILE A 733 6.38 -14.71 14.43
CA ILE A 733 7.04 -13.49 14.88
C ILE A 733 6.02 -12.60 15.62
N PHE A 734 6.32 -12.24 16.86
CA PHE A 734 5.60 -11.22 17.61
C PHE A 734 6.35 -9.89 17.58
N SER A 735 5.65 -8.77 17.47
CA SER A 735 6.25 -7.45 17.64
C SER A 735 5.28 -6.46 18.30
N ALA A 736 5.85 -5.50 19.03
CA ALA A 736 5.12 -4.44 19.71
C ALA A 736 5.77 -3.08 19.42
N ASN A 737 4.94 -2.07 19.07
CA ASN A 737 5.38 -0.69 18.89
C ASN A 737 4.61 0.22 19.85
N LEU A 738 5.28 1.24 20.39
CA LEU A 738 4.71 2.26 21.26
C LEU A 738 4.97 3.65 20.68
N ALA A 739 3.97 4.53 20.79
CA ALA A 739 4.16 5.94 20.46
C ALA A 739 3.45 6.84 21.47
N PHE A 740 4.10 7.97 21.81
CA PHE A 740 3.52 9.05 22.60
C PHE A 740 3.60 10.34 21.80
N SER A 741 2.50 11.03 21.67
CA SER A 741 2.40 12.27 20.92
C SER A 741 1.85 13.40 21.77
N LYS A 742 2.40 14.59 21.57
CA LYS A 742 1.89 15.82 22.21
C LYS A 742 1.90 16.98 21.22
N GLU A 743 0.78 17.67 21.14
CA GLU A 743 0.67 18.93 20.41
C GLU A 743 1.38 20.04 21.20
N VAL A 744 2.19 20.84 20.51
CA VAL A 744 2.97 21.96 21.06
C VAL A 744 2.81 23.20 20.17
N LEU A 745 3.35 24.36 20.59
CA LEU A 745 3.34 25.59 19.79
C LEU A 745 1.92 26.02 19.35
N LYS A 746 0.93 25.94 20.26
CA LYS A 746 -0.48 26.26 19.99
C LYS A 746 -1.02 25.42 18.80
N GLU A 747 -0.77 24.12 18.83
CA GLU A 747 -1.18 23.10 17.86
C GLU A 747 -0.51 23.21 16.47
N LYS A 748 0.42 24.14 16.27
CA LYS A 748 1.22 24.23 15.04
C LYS A 748 2.34 23.19 15.00
N GLY A 749 2.79 22.72 16.18
CA GLY A 749 3.82 21.71 16.32
C GLY A 749 3.28 20.42 16.92
N THR A 750 3.90 19.28 16.59
CA THR A 750 3.64 17.97 17.20
C THR A 750 4.96 17.32 17.52
N LEU A 751 5.16 16.85 18.75
CA LEU A 751 6.26 15.98 19.15
C LEU A 751 5.75 14.55 19.25
N VAL A 752 6.48 13.59 18.69
CA VAL A 752 6.18 12.17 18.78
C VAL A 752 7.43 11.39 19.19
N LEU A 753 7.37 10.72 20.33
CA LEU A 753 8.34 9.70 20.73
C LEU A 753 7.81 8.36 20.24
N ASN A 754 8.60 7.64 19.45
CA ASN A 754 8.25 6.34 18.91
C ASN A 754 9.28 5.29 19.30
N VAL A 755 8.82 4.11 19.74
CA VAL A 755 9.63 2.92 20.01
C VAL A 755 9.10 1.80 19.12
N SER A 756 9.86 1.45 18.09
CA SER A 756 9.56 0.34 17.18
C SER A 756 10.24 -0.92 17.68
N ASP A 757 9.50 -2.03 17.66
CA ASP A 757 9.95 -3.36 18.13
C ASP A 757 10.49 -3.31 19.58
N VAL A 758 9.61 -2.94 20.52
CA VAL A 758 9.91 -2.75 21.95
C VAL A 758 10.72 -3.92 22.53
N PHE A 759 10.43 -5.14 22.13
CA PHE A 759 11.04 -6.35 22.66
C PHE A 759 12.26 -6.83 21.84
N ASN A 760 12.64 -6.11 20.77
CA ASN A 760 13.71 -6.52 19.83
C ASN A 760 13.47 -7.95 19.28
N SER A 761 12.23 -8.28 18.96
CA SER A 761 11.72 -9.62 18.65
C SER A 761 11.48 -9.86 17.15
N ARG A 762 11.67 -8.86 16.30
CA ARG A 762 11.56 -9.02 14.84
C ARG A 762 12.77 -9.75 14.27
N LYS A 763 12.82 -11.06 14.56
CA LYS A 763 13.82 -12.00 14.06
C LYS A 763 13.10 -13.08 13.26
N ARG A 764 13.66 -13.45 12.11
CA ARG A 764 13.20 -14.60 11.35
C ARG A 764 14.02 -15.80 11.82
N ASN A 765 13.34 -16.79 12.38
CA ASN A 765 13.92 -18.08 12.70
C ASN A 765 13.35 -19.10 11.73
N SER A 766 14.19 -19.76 10.95
CA SER A 766 13.78 -20.70 9.91
C SER A 766 14.65 -21.94 9.88
N LEU A 767 13.99 -23.07 9.64
CA LEU A 767 14.63 -24.34 9.29
C LEU A 767 14.47 -24.56 7.80
N ASN A 768 15.57 -24.72 7.08
CA ASN A 768 15.59 -25.01 5.65
C ASN A 768 16.05 -26.45 5.45
N TYR A 769 15.46 -27.14 4.50
CA TYR A 769 15.68 -28.53 4.18
C TYR A 769 15.99 -28.69 2.70
N THR A 770 16.99 -29.46 2.33
CA THR A 770 17.32 -29.76 0.94
C THR A 770 17.44 -31.29 0.80
N PRO A 771 16.83 -31.90 -0.22
CA PRO A 771 15.91 -31.35 -1.19
C PRO A 771 14.52 -31.03 -0.62
N ASN A 772 14.08 -31.71 0.44
CA ASN A 772 12.78 -31.51 1.09
C ASN A 772 12.83 -31.99 2.56
N ARG A 773 11.70 -31.87 3.29
CA ARG A 773 11.60 -32.19 4.73
C ARG A 773 11.60 -33.67 5.03
N ASP A 774 11.15 -34.50 4.09
CA ASP A 774 10.93 -35.94 4.34
C ASP A 774 12.21 -36.72 4.29
N ASN A 775 13.16 -36.32 3.44
CA ASN A 775 14.45 -36.96 3.30
C ASN A 775 15.58 -35.92 3.03
N PRO A 776 15.94 -35.10 4.03
CA PRO A 776 16.91 -34.05 3.82
C PRO A 776 18.33 -34.59 3.78
N THR A 777 19.10 -34.18 2.77
CA THR A 777 20.56 -34.31 2.73
C THR A 777 21.24 -33.10 3.41
N ASN A 778 20.49 -32.06 3.67
CA ASN A 778 20.99 -30.82 4.26
C ASN A 778 19.90 -30.14 5.10
N ILE A 779 20.25 -29.71 6.32
CA ILE A 779 19.38 -28.93 7.22
C ILE A 779 20.12 -27.67 7.66
N SER A 780 19.49 -26.50 7.49
CA SER A 780 20.02 -25.22 7.94
C SER A 780 19.08 -24.57 8.94
N ASP A 781 19.50 -24.42 10.21
CA ASP A 781 18.79 -23.60 11.22
C ASP A 781 19.34 -22.18 11.16
N GLN A 782 18.48 -21.24 10.78
CA GLN A 782 18.87 -19.84 10.54
C GLN A 782 18.08 -18.89 11.42
N THR A 783 18.80 -17.99 12.11
CA THR A 783 18.24 -16.79 12.73
C THR A 783 18.73 -15.57 11.95
N PHE A 784 17.81 -14.69 11.54
CA PHE A 784 18.12 -13.50 10.78
C PHE A 784 17.43 -12.27 11.37
N GLN A 785 18.20 -11.25 11.70
CA GLN A 785 17.70 -9.96 12.20
C GLN A 785 18.17 -8.82 11.31
N TRP A 786 17.29 -8.32 10.47
CA TRP A 786 17.60 -7.21 9.56
C TRP A 786 17.93 -5.91 10.28
N ARG A 787 17.18 -5.55 11.31
CA ARG A 787 17.38 -4.35 12.13
C ARG A 787 16.98 -4.59 13.58
N GLN A 788 17.64 -3.89 14.49
CA GLN A 788 17.33 -3.91 15.91
C GLN A 788 16.19 -2.94 16.25
N ARG A 789 15.74 -2.96 17.51
CA ARG A 789 14.80 -1.99 18.09
C ARG A 789 15.23 -0.56 17.78
N GLN A 790 14.26 0.29 17.39
CA GLN A 790 14.50 1.70 17.11
C GLN A 790 13.73 2.60 18.05
N ILE A 791 14.38 3.66 18.53
CA ILE A 791 13.75 4.71 19.32
C ILE A 791 13.97 6.02 18.55
N SER A 792 12.89 6.75 18.28
CA SER A 792 12.97 8.00 17.53
C SER A 792 12.12 9.09 18.12
N LEU A 793 12.60 10.33 18.04
CA LEU A 793 11.88 11.55 18.37
C LEU A 793 11.62 12.32 17.07
N ASN A 794 10.35 12.50 16.74
CA ASN A 794 9.91 13.27 15.59
C ASN A 794 9.30 14.60 16.05
N PHE A 795 9.69 15.69 15.38
CA PHE A 795 9.07 17.00 15.51
C PHE A 795 8.49 17.43 14.16
N SER A 796 7.17 17.69 14.12
CA SER A 796 6.46 18.21 12.95
C SER A 796 6.01 19.63 13.22
N TYR A 797 6.30 20.57 12.30
CA TYR A 797 5.78 21.94 12.34
C TYR A 797 4.93 22.23 11.10
N ARG A 798 3.71 22.73 11.32
CA ARG A 798 2.75 23.08 10.27
C ARG A 798 2.53 24.58 10.24
N PHE A 799 2.63 25.19 9.07
CA PHE A 799 2.37 26.61 8.89
C PHE A 799 1.25 26.83 7.88
N ASN A 800 0.43 27.84 8.16
CA ASN A 800 -0.77 28.19 7.37
C ASN A 800 -1.75 27.01 7.16
N GLN A 801 -1.72 26.02 8.06
CA GLN A 801 -2.66 24.92 8.13
C GLN A 801 -3.32 24.97 9.51
N LYS A 802 -4.63 25.25 9.58
CA LYS A 802 -5.38 25.15 10.85
C LYS A 802 -5.93 23.74 11.01
N LYS A 803 -5.69 23.12 12.17
CA LYS A 803 -6.42 21.93 12.58
C LYS A 803 -7.85 22.32 12.90
N LYS A 804 -8.85 21.69 12.30
CA LYS A 804 -10.24 21.97 12.62
C LYS A 804 -10.63 21.27 13.91
N GLU A 805 -11.23 22.02 14.82
CA GLU A 805 -11.92 21.45 15.99
C GLU A 805 -13.04 20.52 15.52
N ALA A 806 -13.16 19.35 16.16
CA ALA A 806 -14.30 18.45 15.96
C ALA A 806 -15.60 19.20 16.28
N GLN A 807 -16.40 19.50 15.28
CA GLN A 807 -17.75 20.02 15.51
C GLN A 807 -18.54 19.00 16.32
N ARG A 808 -19.09 19.46 17.45
CA ARG A 808 -20.06 18.73 18.28
C ARG A 808 -21.22 18.27 17.40
N GLY A 809 -21.42 16.96 17.39
CA GLY A 809 -22.59 16.21 16.96
C GLY A 809 -23.64 16.95 16.11
N GLY A 810 -23.48 16.85 14.80
CA GLY A 810 -24.53 17.04 13.79
C GLY A 810 -24.62 15.75 12.99
N ARG A 811 -25.78 15.20 12.94
CA ARG A 811 -26.19 14.04 12.15
C ARG A 811 -25.83 14.31 10.69
N ASN A 812 -24.94 13.56 10.11
CA ASN A 812 -24.71 13.58 8.66
C ASN A 812 -25.79 12.73 8.01
N ASP A 813 -26.83 13.39 7.52
CA ASP A 813 -27.65 12.89 6.43
C ASP A 813 -26.96 13.30 5.12
N GLY A 814 -26.71 12.34 4.26
CA GLY A 814 -26.58 12.48 2.83
C GLY A 814 -25.33 13.18 2.29
N ASP A 815 -24.25 12.43 2.10
CA ASP A 815 -23.33 12.71 1.00
C ASP A 815 -23.70 11.77 -0.17
N GLY A 816 -24.58 12.32 -1.03
CA GLY A 816 -24.94 11.73 -2.30
C GLY A 816 -23.88 12.06 -3.33
N GLY A 817 -23.34 11.02 -4.01
CA GLY A 817 -22.76 11.18 -5.34
C GLY A 817 -21.27 11.45 -5.41
N GLU A 818 -20.42 10.57 -4.89
CA GLU A 818 -19.19 10.28 -5.61
C GLU A 818 -19.48 9.06 -6.50
N GLY A 819 -19.51 9.31 -7.82
CA GLY A 819 -19.63 8.26 -8.83
C GLY A 819 -18.61 7.15 -8.62
N PHE A 820 -18.88 5.99 -9.14
CA PHE A 820 -17.98 4.86 -9.15
C PHE A 820 -16.57 5.29 -9.61
N GLU A 821 -15.68 5.67 -8.70
CA GLU A 821 -14.25 5.73 -8.95
C GLU A 821 -13.67 4.35 -8.60
N GLY A 822 -13.76 3.42 -9.57
CA GLY A 822 -13.06 2.15 -9.56
C GLY A 822 -11.64 2.31 -10.05
#